data_0b26653ae62aa7c0ada7bcd373d6f2be
#
_entry.id   0b26653ae62aa7c0ada7bcd373d6f2be
#
_cell.length_a   1.000
_cell.length_b   1.000
_cell.length_c   1.000
_cell.angle_alpha   90.00
_cell.angle_beta   90.00
_cell.angle_gamma   90.00
#
_symmetry.space_group_name_H-M   'P 1'
#
loop_
_entity.id
_entity.type
_entity.pdbx_description
1 polymer ?
#
loop_
_entity_poly.entity_id
_entity_poly.type
_entity_poly.pdbx_seq_one_letter_code
_entity_poly.pdbx_strand_id
1 'polypeptide(L)'
;MSKEEENNETTEKPEKEKKAEPKKEREDEEFDPYSFFKLVGPDNNKKDDNDRRKNNKREKKGLPIVALLMTVLLVVVIADFFITAKNNNVIDYSVFREKIENGDIVYVEIGESYMNGFGPEIITAEPQKQSGIPLFKVANQLKNRNFYRTNSVLTSNMLSLLDEKGIRYKFVEKSNNYILSIILNMVLPFALILIVFSIISKKMGGGMGGGMGSIFNVGSSRAKSVEEGKVKTRFADVAGVDEAKEELVEVVDFLKEPKKYTEIGGKIPKGVLLVGPPGTGKTLLARAVAGEAGVPFFSISGSDFVEMFVGVGASRVRDLFRQAREKAPCIVFIDEIDALGKSRMNGFGGGNDEREQTLNQLLVEMDGFENEKGLIILAATNRADILDPALLRPGRFDRQVPVEKPDVKGREEILRIHSKNVKLDSDVDFTSIAHGTTGFAGADLANVVNEAALLAVRNKRKKVSMEDFNEAIDKVSIGLKKKSRKDNKKEMRLVSVHETGHALVAAFTPDHEPVNKITVVPRSHGVGGFTQFREAEEKNFMTRKDLINEVDSLMGGRAAEEVMLDDISTGASNDIARATEIVKSMIVDFGMSDKFRNMTLGKGVLGNRGGEPNLVREFSEETQNYIDEEIARIMNERYTYVLNMLKEHKDLLDYISNRLLEIETMEGKEFYDIINGEKHCAELANAENASAETSTTTDNANEAVASSESGDSAN
;
A
#
# COMPACT_ATOMS: atom_id res chain seq x y z
N MET A 1 -38.69 -33.38 60.83
CA MET A 1 -37.86 -32.76 61.88
C MET A 1 -37.28 -31.53 61.19
N SER A 2 -37.95 -30.43 61.32
CA SER A 2 -37.87 -29.35 62.34
C SER A 2 -36.62 -28.53 62.14
N LYS A 3 -36.88 -27.32 61.64
CA LYS A 3 -36.90 -25.98 62.32
C LYS A 3 -35.61 -25.22 61.97
N GLU A 4 -35.53 -24.00 61.78
CA GLU A 4 -36.23 -22.72 62.07
C GLU A 4 -35.52 -21.66 61.24
N GLU A 5 -36.16 -20.84 60.42
CA GLU A 5 -36.60 -19.45 60.63
C GLU A 5 -35.67 -18.55 61.45
N GLU A 6 -35.13 -17.52 60.83
CA GLU A 6 -35.16 -16.18 61.40
C GLU A 6 -35.02 -15.08 60.35
N ASN A 7 -36.02 -14.20 60.37
CA ASN A 7 -36.18 -12.92 59.70
C ASN A 7 -35.07 -11.92 60.09
N ASN A 8 -34.70 -11.03 59.15
CA ASN A 8 -34.58 -9.64 59.54
C ASN A 8 -34.85 -8.70 58.32
N GLU A 9 -35.91 -7.96 58.47
CA GLU A 9 -36.25 -6.77 57.73
C GLU A 9 -35.18 -5.69 57.88
N THR A 10 -34.88 -4.96 56.81
CA THR A 10 -34.74 -3.49 56.91
C THR A 10 -34.82 -2.81 55.55
N THR A 11 -35.95 -2.11 55.37
CA THR A 11 -36.15 -0.76 54.78
C THR A 11 -35.62 -0.44 53.39
N GLU A 12 -36.54 -0.47 52.47
CA GLU A 12 -36.54 0.28 51.20
C GLU A 12 -36.40 1.79 51.43
N LYS A 13 -35.60 2.42 50.55
CA LYS A 13 -35.73 3.86 50.22
C LYS A 13 -35.80 4.01 48.69
N PRO A 14 -36.67 4.91 48.19
CA PRO A 14 -37.08 4.88 46.80
C PRO A 14 -36.08 5.53 45.85
N GLU A 15 -35.90 4.87 44.72
CA GLU A 15 -35.20 5.42 43.53
C GLU A 15 -35.97 6.59 42.94
N LYS A 16 -35.28 7.70 42.74
CA LYS A 16 -35.76 8.89 42.03
C LYS A 16 -35.68 8.62 40.50
N GLU A 17 -36.85 8.65 39.88
CA GLU A 17 -37.00 8.77 38.42
C GLU A 17 -36.19 9.95 37.88
N LYS A 18 -35.28 9.66 36.93
CA LYS A 18 -34.69 10.67 36.05
C LYS A 18 -35.54 10.80 34.80
N LYS A 19 -36.21 11.92 34.67
CA LYS A 19 -36.89 12.39 33.47
C LYS A 19 -35.96 12.42 32.28
N ALA A 20 -36.45 11.91 31.14
CA ALA A 20 -35.84 12.04 29.84
C ALA A 20 -35.90 13.51 29.37
N GLU A 21 -34.74 14.07 29.00
CA GLU A 21 -34.64 15.35 28.27
C GLU A 21 -34.72 15.10 26.75
N PRO A 22 -35.31 16.07 26.00
CA PRO A 22 -35.58 15.91 24.57
C PRO A 22 -34.32 16.09 23.71
N LYS A 23 -34.24 15.33 22.59
CA LYS A 23 -33.23 15.42 21.54
C LYS A 23 -33.17 16.85 20.98
N LYS A 24 -32.03 17.51 21.10
CA LYS A 24 -31.69 18.71 20.34
C LYS A 24 -31.22 18.31 18.93
N GLU A 25 -31.80 19.02 17.97
CA GLU A 25 -31.43 19.03 16.55
C GLU A 25 -29.98 19.45 16.37
N ARG A 26 -29.37 18.92 15.32
CA ARG A 26 -28.00 19.25 14.88
C ARG A 26 -28.02 20.70 14.37
N GLU A 27 -27.40 21.58 15.09
CA GLU A 27 -26.98 22.88 14.60
C GLU A 27 -25.62 22.67 13.83
N ASP A 28 -25.51 23.40 12.74
CA ASP A 28 -24.36 23.40 11.83
C ASP A 28 -23.04 23.70 12.56
N GLU A 29 -22.04 22.87 12.35
CA GLU A 29 -20.69 23.09 12.88
C GLU A 29 -20.10 24.34 12.20
N GLU A 30 -20.07 25.43 12.92
CA GLU A 30 -19.36 26.64 12.59
C GLU A 30 -17.86 26.35 12.56
N PHE A 31 -17.24 26.58 11.38
CA PHE A 31 -15.81 26.34 11.14
C PHE A 31 -14.95 27.18 12.09
N ASP A 32 -14.34 26.54 13.11
CA ASP A 32 -13.38 27.15 14.02
C ASP A 32 -11.99 27.21 13.36
N PRO A 33 -11.53 28.39 12.93
CA PRO A 33 -10.22 28.53 12.25
C PRO A 33 -9.01 28.27 13.15
N TYR A 34 -9.20 28.02 14.45
CA TYR A 34 -8.11 27.73 15.39
C TYR A 34 -7.94 26.24 15.72
N SER A 35 -8.76 25.35 15.18
CA SER A 35 -8.66 23.89 15.38
C SER A 35 -7.35 23.31 14.83
N PHE A 36 -6.78 23.93 13.80
CA PHE A 36 -5.49 23.53 13.19
C PHE A 36 -4.30 23.64 14.15
N PHE A 37 -4.32 24.58 15.09
CA PHE A 37 -3.21 24.79 16.05
C PHE A 37 -3.19 23.82 17.23
N LYS A 38 -4.23 22.98 17.42
CA LYS A 38 -4.27 21.96 18.47
C LYS A 38 -3.60 20.64 18.07
N LEU A 39 -3.27 20.44 16.80
CA LEU A 39 -2.73 19.18 16.25
C LEU A 39 -1.19 19.08 16.24
N VAL A 40 -0.46 20.09 16.67
CA VAL A 40 1.01 20.11 16.65
C VAL A 40 1.57 20.33 18.06
N GLY A 41 1.24 19.42 18.98
CA GLY A 41 1.89 19.35 20.29
C GLY A 41 2.28 17.90 20.59
N PRO A 42 3.49 17.61 21.10
CA PRO A 42 3.88 16.25 21.43
C PRO A 42 3.10 15.77 22.65
N ASP A 43 2.43 14.64 22.49
CA ASP A 43 1.71 13.92 23.54
C ASP A 43 2.73 13.20 24.45
N ASN A 44 3.01 13.80 25.60
CA ASN A 44 3.81 13.18 26.65
C ASN A 44 2.91 12.67 27.76
N ASN A 45 2.33 11.47 27.56
CA ASN A 45 1.73 10.71 28.64
C ASN A 45 2.60 9.46 28.92
N LYS A 46 3.56 9.61 29.82
CA LYS A 46 4.09 8.51 30.63
C LYS A 46 3.84 8.84 32.09
N LYS A 47 2.94 8.08 32.68
CA LYS A 47 2.80 7.98 34.13
C LYS A 47 3.98 7.18 34.65
N ASP A 48 4.75 7.76 35.59
CA ASP A 48 5.47 7.05 36.61
C ASP A 48 5.06 7.60 37.98
N ASP A 49 4.50 6.73 38.79
CA ASP A 49 4.24 6.92 40.20
C ASP A 49 5.56 6.88 40.98
N ASN A 50 5.86 7.90 41.69
CA ASN A 50 6.39 7.99 43.07
C ASN A 50 7.16 9.29 43.23
N ASP A 51 6.67 10.23 43.96
CA ASP A 51 7.14 10.69 45.25
C ASP A 51 6.43 11.98 45.71
N ARG A 52 5.97 11.93 46.92
CA ARG A 52 5.37 13.04 47.65
C ARG A 52 6.44 14.04 48.08
N ARG A 53 6.32 15.32 47.76
CA ARG A 53 6.35 16.47 48.73
C ARG A 53 6.60 17.81 48.05
N LYS A 54 5.59 18.70 48.27
CA LYS A 54 5.67 20.19 48.43
C LYS A 54 6.45 21.01 47.39
N ASN A 55 5.75 21.76 46.52
CA ASN A 55 5.67 23.22 46.67
C ASN A 55 4.73 23.84 45.63
N ASN A 56 3.71 24.55 46.15
CA ASN A 56 2.81 25.37 45.39
C ASN A 56 3.56 26.63 44.88
N LYS A 57 3.92 26.68 43.61
CA LYS A 57 4.14 27.95 42.88
C LYS A 57 3.33 27.90 41.58
N ARG A 58 2.28 28.70 41.53
CA ARG A 58 1.53 29.00 40.32
C ARG A 58 2.48 29.61 39.30
N GLU A 59 2.93 28.86 38.32
CA GLU A 59 3.59 29.40 37.12
C GLU A 59 2.51 30.07 36.26
N LYS A 60 2.60 31.37 36.14
CA LYS A 60 1.91 32.14 35.10
C LYS A 60 2.44 31.67 33.76
N LYS A 61 1.65 30.98 32.97
CA LYS A 61 1.92 30.67 31.55
C LYS A 61 1.97 32.04 30.80
N GLY A 62 3.16 32.61 30.68
CA GLY A 62 3.40 33.73 29.77
C GLY A 62 3.24 33.24 28.34
N LEU A 63 2.49 33.98 27.50
CA LEU A 63 2.46 33.75 26.05
C LEU A 63 3.92 33.61 25.55
N PRO A 64 4.21 32.65 24.69
CA PRO A 64 5.55 32.53 24.14
C PRO A 64 5.91 33.82 23.41
N ILE A 65 7.05 34.42 23.78
CA ILE A 65 7.56 35.71 23.26
C ILE A 65 7.56 35.72 21.72
N VAL A 66 7.73 34.57 21.09
CA VAL A 66 7.64 34.39 19.63
C VAL A 66 6.25 34.70 19.08
N ALA A 67 5.18 34.25 19.76
CA ALA A 67 3.82 34.55 19.35
C ALA A 67 3.49 36.04 19.49
N LEU A 68 4.00 36.69 20.55
CA LEU A 68 3.85 38.12 20.71
C LEU A 68 4.58 38.92 19.62
N LEU A 69 5.79 38.50 19.23
CA LEU A 69 6.54 39.12 18.15
C LEU A 69 5.92 38.92 16.78
N MET A 70 5.39 37.74 16.50
CA MET A 70 4.68 37.46 15.25
C MET A 70 3.38 38.28 15.16
N THR A 71 2.67 38.46 16.27
CA THR A 71 1.46 39.33 16.29
C THR A 71 1.80 40.79 16.09
N VAL A 72 2.91 41.30 16.68
CA VAL A 72 3.36 42.67 16.46
C VAL A 72 3.81 42.88 15.01
N LEU A 73 4.57 41.94 14.43
CA LEU A 73 4.96 41.98 13.01
C LEU A 73 3.76 41.99 12.09
N LEU A 74 2.78 41.14 12.35
CA LEU A 74 1.53 41.04 11.59
C LEU A 74 0.74 42.36 11.68
N VAL A 75 0.66 42.98 12.86
CA VAL A 75 -0.03 44.25 13.05
C VAL A 75 0.68 45.36 12.28
N VAL A 76 2.04 45.38 12.24
CA VAL A 76 2.83 46.37 11.48
C VAL A 76 2.59 46.21 9.98
N VAL A 77 2.60 44.95 9.45
CA VAL A 77 2.34 44.66 8.03
C VAL A 77 0.91 45.03 7.63
N ILE A 78 -0.05 44.71 8.49
CA ILE A 78 -1.46 45.07 8.27
C ILE A 78 -1.65 46.60 8.33
N ALA A 79 -1.00 47.29 9.28
CA ALA A 79 -1.05 48.76 9.38
C ALA A 79 -0.44 49.40 8.12
N ASP A 80 0.71 48.91 7.64
CA ASP A 80 1.36 49.42 6.43
C ASP A 80 0.46 49.17 5.18
N PHE A 81 -0.13 48.01 5.08
CA PHE A 81 -1.11 47.71 4.01
C PHE A 81 -2.33 48.63 4.02
N PHE A 82 -2.90 48.92 5.21
CA PHE A 82 -4.04 49.84 5.33
C PHE A 82 -3.64 51.28 5.09
N ILE A 83 -2.43 51.73 5.46
CA ILE A 83 -1.92 53.08 5.20
C ILE A 83 -1.71 53.26 3.70
N THR A 84 -1.13 52.26 3.03
CA THR A 84 -0.85 52.30 1.58
C THR A 84 -2.14 52.22 0.75
N ALA A 85 -3.10 51.38 1.17
CA ALA A 85 -4.39 51.20 0.49
C ALA A 85 -5.30 52.44 0.59
N LYS A 86 -5.15 53.28 1.62
CA LYS A 86 -6.03 54.44 1.89
C LYS A 86 -5.61 55.71 1.14
N ASN A 87 -4.44 55.74 0.53
CA ASN A 87 -3.90 56.95 -0.15
C ASN A 87 -4.20 57.02 -1.67
N ASN A 88 -5.09 56.21 -2.20
CA ASN A 88 -5.37 56.17 -3.64
C ASN A 88 -6.68 56.91 -4.01
N ASN A 89 -6.77 58.22 -3.76
CA ASN A 89 -7.70 59.10 -4.47
C ASN A 89 -7.12 59.52 -5.86
N VAL A 90 -6.76 58.50 -6.67
CA VAL A 90 -6.35 58.75 -8.03
C VAL A 90 -7.62 58.91 -8.88
N ILE A 91 -7.76 60.08 -9.50
CA ILE A 91 -8.89 60.38 -10.42
C ILE A 91 -8.35 60.54 -11.84
N ASP A 92 -9.25 60.35 -12.82
CA ASP A 92 -8.91 60.54 -14.22
C ASP A 92 -8.55 61.98 -14.52
N TYR A 93 -7.67 62.16 -15.50
CA TYR A 93 -7.18 63.49 -15.89
C TYR A 93 -8.32 64.48 -16.28
N SER A 94 -9.35 63.98 -16.94
CA SER A 94 -10.53 64.76 -17.34
C SER A 94 -11.29 65.26 -16.08
N VAL A 95 -11.47 64.44 -15.08
CA VAL A 95 -12.12 64.77 -13.80
C VAL A 95 -11.25 65.76 -12.99
N PHE A 96 -9.94 65.58 -13.04
CA PHE A 96 -8.98 66.49 -12.36
C PHE A 96 -9.05 67.89 -13.01
N ARG A 97 -9.13 67.96 -14.35
CA ARG A 97 -9.31 69.20 -15.08
C ARG A 97 -10.64 69.89 -14.76
N GLU A 98 -11.75 69.13 -14.75
CA GLU A 98 -13.08 69.61 -14.36
C GLU A 98 -13.08 70.24 -12.97
N LYS A 99 -12.38 69.62 -12.00
CA LYS A 99 -12.24 70.14 -10.65
C LYS A 99 -11.40 71.40 -10.55
N ILE A 100 -10.43 71.62 -11.46
CA ILE A 100 -9.72 72.88 -11.62
C ILE A 100 -10.65 73.96 -12.18
N GLU A 101 -11.43 73.66 -13.21
CA GLU A 101 -12.39 74.58 -13.86
C GLU A 101 -13.48 75.01 -12.88
N ASN A 102 -13.93 74.10 -12.00
CA ASN A 102 -14.96 74.37 -10.97
C ASN A 102 -14.45 75.06 -9.71
N GLY A 103 -13.11 75.26 -9.57
CA GLY A 103 -12.51 75.94 -8.41
C GLY A 103 -12.36 75.02 -7.15
N ASP A 104 -12.59 73.72 -7.29
CA ASP A 104 -12.38 72.76 -6.17
C ASP A 104 -10.89 72.58 -5.84
N ILE A 105 -9.97 72.90 -6.78
CA ILE A 105 -8.53 72.81 -6.64
C ILE A 105 -7.94 74.22 -6.68
N VAL A 106 -7.22 74.65 -5.65
CA VAL A 106 -6.66 75.98 -5.52
C VAL A 106 -5.13 75.97 -5.54
N TYR A 107 -4.50 74.83 -5.39
CA TYR A 107 -3.07 74.62 -5.41
C TYR A 107 -2.72 73.28 -6.08
N VAL A 108 -1.69 73.30 -6.96
CA VAL A 108 -1.28 72.07 -7.66
C VAL A 108 0.23 71.85 -7.48
N GLU A 109 0.61 70.61 -7.06
CA GLU A 109 1.97 70.15 -7.12
C GLU A 109 2.18 69.29 -8.34
N ILE A 110 3.14 69.59 -9.15
CA ILE A 110 3.44 68.96 -10.42
C ILE A 110 4.73 68.13 -10.29
N GLY A 111 4.60 66.80 -10.39
CA GLY A 111 5.73 65.88 -10.48
C GLY A 111 5.94 65.40 -11.93
N GLU A 112 6.96 64.59 -12.19
CA GLU A 112 7.30 64.08 -13.55
C GLU A 112 6.21 63.30 -14.23
N SER A 113 5.39 62.54 -13.50
CA SER A 113 4.35 61.62 -14.01
C SER A 113 3.03 61.73 -13.24
N TYR A 114 2.85 62.70 -12.38
CA TYR A 114 1.66 62.88 -11.57
C TYR A 114 1.43 64.36 -11.22
N MET A 115 0.18 64.69 -10.94
CA MET A 115 -0.19 66.00 -10.42
C MET A 115 -1.06 65.80 -9.18
N ASN A 116 -0.78 66.50 -8.10
CA ASN A 116 -1.55 66.54 -6.86
C ASN A 116 -2.31 67.85 -6.75
N GLY A 117 -3.60 67.82 -6.67
CA GLY A 117 -4.48 68.98 -6.50
C GLY A 117 -4.98 69.09 -5.04
N PHE A 118 -4.96 70.29 -4.51
CA PHE A 118 -5.39 70.59 -3.16
C PHE A 118 -6.51 71.65 -3.15
N GLY A 119 -7.55 71.37 -2.37
CA GLY A 119 -8.69 72.28 -2.21
C GLY A 119 -8.42 73.46 -1.29
N PRO A 120 -9.36 74.42 -1.20
CA PRO A 120 -9.17 75.76 -0.57
C PRO A 120 -8.84 75.71 0.95
N GLU A 121 -9.10 74.63 1.65
CA GLU A 121 -8.88 74.47 3.10
C GLU A 121 -7.43 74.40 3.50
N ILE A 122 -6.47 74.33 2.57
CA ILE A 122 -5.04 74.05 2.83
C ILE A 122 -4.21 75.36 2.99
N ILE A 123 -4.71 76.49 2.55
CA ILE A 123 -3.92 77.76 2.47
C ILE A 123 -3.76 78.50 3.82
N THR A 124 -4.49 78.07 4.87
CA THR A 124 -4.54 78.80 6.16
C THR A 124 -3.61 78.26 7.26
N ALA A 125 -2.78 77.27 7.00
CA ALA A 125 -1.88 76.69 8.02
C ALA A 125 -0.40 77.12 7.78
N GLU A 126 0.08 78.10 8.50
CA GLU A 126 1.53 78.37 8.57
C GLU A 126 2.32 77.23 9.21
N PRO A 127 3.56 76.97 8.78
CA PRO A 127 4.42 75.90 9.32
C PRO A 127 5.02 76.29 10.65
N GLN A 128 4.42 75.86 11.77
CA GLN A 128 5.09 75.92 13.08
C GLN A 128 6.19 74.86 13.19
N LYS A 129 7.41 75.30 13.35
CA LYS A 129 8.56 74.49 13.78
C LYS A 129 8.33 74.03 15.24
N GLN A 130 8.05 72.76 15.45
CA GLN A 130 8.17 72.13 16.78
C GLN A 130 8.85 70.79 16.69
N SER A 131 9.94 70.65 17.43
CA SER A 131 10.74 69.44 17.63
C SER A 131 10.02 68.41 18.50
N GLY A 132 9.83 67.20 18.00
CA GLY A 132 9.30 66.10 18.77
C GLY A 132 8.88 64.94 17.80
N ILE A 133 9.27 63.73 18.14
CA ILE A 133 9.20 62.46 17.38
C ILE A 133 7.95 62.36 16.49
N PRO A 134 8.12 62.24 15.14
CA PRO A 134 7.02 62.57 14.20
C PRO A 134 6.01 61.46 13.88
N LEU A 135 6.14 60.25 14.42
CA LEU A 135 5.41 59.10 13.84
C LEU A 135 3.90 59.05 14.15
N PHE A 136 3.42 59.64 15.25
CA PHE A 136 2.00 59.57 15.62
C PHE A 136 1.17 60.84 15.34
N LYS A 137 1.82 62.03 15.09
CA LYS A 137 1.09 63.27 14.81
C LYS A 137 0.73 63.46 13.34
N VAL A 138 1.50 62.90 12.42
CA VAL A 138 1.22 63.01 10.96
C VAL A 138 -0.06 62.27 10.57
N ALA A 139 -0.37 61.16 11.21
CA ALA A 139 -1.56 60.34 10.88
C ALA A 139 -2.89 61.03 11.21
N ASN A 140 -2.93 61.96 12.18
CA ASN A 140 -4.16 62.64 12.58
C ASN A 140 -4.43 63.94 11.82
N GLN A 141 -3.43 64.55 11.19
CA GLN A 141 -3.58 65.77 10.37
C GLN A 141 -3.99 65.50 8.92
N LEU A 142 -3.82 64.25 8.42
CA LEU A 142 -4.18 63.86 7.04
C LEU A 142 -5.65 63.44 6.87
N LYS A 143 -6.43 63.48 7.95
CA LYS A 143 -7.78 62.86 7.97
C LYS A 143 -8.86 63.74 7.35
N ASN A 144 -8.62 65.03 7.03
CA ASN A 144 -9.63 65.97 6.58
C ASN A 144 -9.17 66.89 5.45
N ARG A 145 -8.51 66.40 4.40
CA ARG A 145 -8.05 67.23 3.30
C ARG A 145 -8.61 66.75 1.97
N ASN A 146 -9.29 67.59 1.22
CA ASN A 146 -9.67 67.36 -0.17
C ASN A 146 -8.40 67.32 -1.03
N PHE A 147 -7.85 66.11 -1.18
CA PHE A 147 -6.65 65.80 -1.95
C PHE A 147 -7.01 64.95 -3.15
N TYR A 148 -6.65 65.39 -4.32
CA TYR A 148 -6.87 64.72 -5.58
C TYR A 148 -5.54 64.44 -6.25
N ARG A 149 -5.34 63.23 -6.78
CA ARG A 149 -4.16 62.90 -7.55
C ARG A 149 -4.55 62.36 -8.91
N THR A 150 -3.82 62.83 -9.95
CA THR A 150 -3.94 62.24 -11.29
C THR A 150 -2.55 61.84 -11.80
N ASN A 151 -2.51 60.67 -12.51
CA ASN A 151 -1.29 60.19 -13.16
C ASN A 151 -1.31 60.72 -14.62
N SER A 152 -0.69 61.85 -14.85
CA SER A 152 -0.60 62.46 -16.19
C SER A 152 0.68 63.27 -16.29
N VAL A 153 1.16 63.42 -17.50
CA VAL A 153 2.25 64.31 -17.88
C VAL A 153 1.69 65.74 -18.09
N LEU A 154 2.41 66.73 -17.59
CA LEU A 154 2.05 68.13 -17.76
C LEU A 154 1.96 68.48 -19.25
N THR A 155 0.81 69.00 -19.69
CA THR A 155 0.59 69.50 -21.04
C THR A 155 0.56 71.03 -21.04
N SER A 156 0.94 71.65 -22.16
CA SER A 156 0.90 73.10 -22.31
C SER A 156 -0.52 73.68 -22.07
N ASN A 157 -1.56 72.93 -22.43
CA ASN A 157 -2.96 73.29 -22.20
C ASN A 157 -3.34 73.27 -20.69
N MET A 158 -2.70 72.45 -19.88
CA MET A 158 -2.92 72.42 -18.43
C MET A 158 -2.24 73.60 -17.75
N LEU A 159 -1.04 73.96 -18.18
CA LEU A 159 -0.35 75.20 -17.66
C LEU A 159 -1.14 76.48 -17.99
N SER A 160 -1.63 76.63 -19.22
CA SER A 160 -2.44 77.79 -19.57
C SER A 160 -3.76 77.83 -18.77
N LEU A 161 -4.39 76.69 -18.49
CA LEU A 161 -5.58 76.62 -17.63
C LEU A 161 -5.30 77.01 -16.18
N LEU A 162 -4.15 76.59 -15.62
CA LEU A 162 -3.74 76.97 -14.26
C LEU A 162 -3.46 78.47 -14.15
N ASP A 163 -2.80 79.06 -15.18
CA ASP A 163 -2.50 80.48 -15.23
C ASP A 163 -3.78 81.30 -15.44
N GLU A 164 -4.70 80.91 -16.34
CA GLU A 164 -5.99 81.54 -16.57
C GLU A 164 -6.89 81.59 -15.33
N LYS A 165 -6.90 80.49 -14.56
CA LYS A 165 -7.68 80.39 -13.32
C LYS A 165 -6.94 80.94 -12.12
N GLY A 166 -5.69 81.42 -12.24
CA GLY A 166 -4.90 81.97 -11.13
C GLY A 166 -4.53 81.00 -10.06
N ILE A 167 -4.46 79.72 -10.41
CA ILE A 167 -4.15 78.63 -9.45
C ILE A 167 -2.64 78.56 -9.25
N ARG A 168 -2.21 78.58 -7.98
CA ARG A 168 -0.79 78.47 -7.67
C ARG A 168 -0.29 77.04 -7.87
N TYR A 169 0.84 76.89 -8.54
CA TYR A 169 1.45 75.59 -8.72
C TYR A 169 2.95 75.62 -8.39
N LYS A 170 3.50 74.42 -8.02
CA LYS A 170 4.89 74.18 -7.72
C LYS A 170 5.37 72.93 -8.38
N PHE A 171 6.57 72.98 -8.97
CA PHE A 171 7.26 71.76 -9.44
C PHE A 171 7.96 71.09 -8.27
N VAL A 172 7.73 69.76 -8.10
CA VAL A 172 8.32 68.96 -7.01
C VAL A 172 9.36 68.05 -7.64
N GLU A 173 10.64 68.30 -7.32
CA GLU A 173 11.71 67.39 -7.66
C GLU A 173 11.59 66.09 -6.82
N LYS A 174 11.94 64.92 -7.40
CA LYS A 174 11.96 63.62 -6.73
C LYS A 174 13.03 63.67 -5.64
N SER A 175 12.65 63.84 -4.39
CA SER A 175 13.59 63.75 -3.28
C SER A 175 14.22 62.36 -3.24
N ASN A 176 15.53 62.28 -3.36
CA ASN A 176 16.34 61.06 -3.49
C ASN A 176 16.49 60.29 -2.17
N ASN A 177 15.39 60.16 -1.39
CA ASN A 177 15.38 59.42 -0.14
C ASN A 177 15.07 57.92 -0.33
N TYR A 178 15.32 57.40 -1.57
CA TYR A 178 15.12 55.99 -1.89
C TYR A 178 15.98 55.07 -1.00
N ILE A 179 17.21 55.46 -0.72
CA ILE A 179 18.13 54.72 0.17
C ILE A 179 17.61 54.71 1.61
N LEU A 180 17.07 55.82 2.11
CA LEU A 180 16.51 55.90 3.47
C LEU A 180 15.25 55.04 3.59
N SER A 181 14.41 54.95 2.56
CA SER A 181 13.20 54.10 2.51
C SER A 181 13.57 52.63 2.47
N ILE A 182 14.61 52.21 1.73
CA ILE A 182 15.12 50.82 1.71
C ILE A 182 15.67 50.44 3.08
N ILE A 183 16.45 51.34 3.73
CA ILE A 183 17.03 51.11 5.06
C ILE A 183 15.89 50.94 6.09
N LEU A 184 14.88 51.80 6.06
CA LEU A 184 13.79 51.79 7.03
C LEU A 184 12.85 50.59 6.84
N ASN A 185 12.53 50.20 5.60
CA ASN A 185 11.54 49.17 5.31
C ASN A 185 12.12 47.75 5.15
N MET A 186 13.40 47.62 4.84
CA MET A 186 14.04 46.35 4.61
C MET A 186 15.13 46.00 5.63
N VAL A 187 16.05 46.92 5.90
CA VAL A 187 17.22 46.64 6.76
C VAL A 187 16.86 46.68 8.25
N LEU A 188 16.03 47.65 8.68
CA LEU A 188 15.65 47.82 10.07
C LEU A 188 14.85 46.62 10.63
N PRO A 189 13.79 46.10 9.99
CA PRO A 189 13.08 44.93 10.49
C PRO A 189 13.96 43.66 10.50
N PHE A 190 14.85 43.50 9.50
CA PHE A 190 15.78 42.38 9.46
C PHE A 190 16.84 42.45 10.59
N ALA A 191 17.37 43.61 10.85
CA ALA A 191 18.31 43.87 11.98
C ALA A 191 17.61 43.61 13.33
N LEU A 192 16.35 44.02 13.47
CA LEU A 192 15.56 43.82 14.68
C LEU A 192 15.28 42.31 14.93
N ILE A 193 14.98 41.54 13.88
CA ILE A 193 14.84 40.08 13.96
C ILE A 193 16.15 39.43 14.40
N LEU A 194 17.30 39.85 13.85
CA LEU A 194 18.61 39.31 14.23
C LEU A 194 18.99 39.66 15.69
N ILE A 195 18.66 40.87 16.15
CA ILE A 195 18.91 41.29 17.54
C ILE A 195 18.03 40.47 18.50
N VAL A 196 16.76 40.30 18.19
CA VAL A 196 15.82 39.46 18.99
C VAL A 196 16.28 38.02 19.01
N PHE A 197 16.69 37.47 17.87
CA PHE A 197 17.25 36.12 17.78
C PHE A 197 18.53 35.99 18.63
N SER A 198 19.43 36.99 18.61
CA SER A 198 20.64 37.01 19.43
C SER A 198 20.34 37.11 20.94
N ILE A 199 19.31 37.85 21.34
CA ILE A 199 18.88 37.95 22.75
C ILE A 199 18.23 36.65 23.23
N ILE A 200 17.42 36.01 22.39
CA ILE A 200 16.78 34.70 22.67
C ILE A 200 17.84 33.62 22.78
N SER A 201 18.81 33.58 21.88
CA SER A 201 19.92 32.61 21.92
C SER A 201 20.82 32.80 23.15
N LYS A 202 21.05 34.04 23.63
CA LYS A 202 21.79 34.31 24.87
C LYS A 202 20.98 33.97 26.15
N LYS A 203 19.64 34.08 26.12
CA LYS A 203 18.79 33.85 27.30
C LYS A 203 18.39 32.37 27.47
N MET A 204 18.46 31.57 26.41
CA MET A 204 18.37 30.10 26.43
C MET A 204 19.74 29.45 26.69
N GLY A 205 20.57 30.12 27.45
CA GLY A 205 21.95 29.74 27.78
C GLY A 205 22.07 28.29 28.25
N GLY A 206 22.86 27.52 27.52
CA GLY A 206 23.44 26.25 27.95
C GLY A 206 23.06 25.02 27.14
N GLY A 207 22.18 25.10 26.11
CA GLY A 207 21.75 23.90 25.42
C GLY A 207 21.66 23.96 23.87
N MET A 208 21.96 25.07 23.26
CA MET A 208 21.70 25.31 21.82
C MET A 208 22.95 25.33 20.93
N GLY A 209 24.05 24.74 21.39
CA GLY A 209 25.18 24.35 20.53
C GLY A 209 24.86 23.17 19.58
N GLY A 210 23.71 22.48 19.79
CA GLY A 210 23.26 21.34 18.97
C GLY A 210 22.19 21.65 17.91
N GLY A 211 21.52 22.81 17.97
CA GLY A 211 20.32 23.05 17.13
C GLY A 211 20.61 23.60 15.74
N MET A 212 21.71 24.25 15.52
CA MET A 212 22.07 24.78 14.19
C MET A 212 22.85 23.76 13.34
N GLY A 213 23.46 22.76 13.99
CA GLY A 213 24.03 21.57 13.31
C GLY A 213 22.97 20.60 12.76
N SER A 214 21.77 20.62 13.32
CA SER A 214 20.67 19.74 12.89
C SER A 214 20.07 20.12 11.53
N ILE A 215 20.09 21.39 11.16
CA ILE A 215 19.61 21.86 9.84
C ILE A 215 20.61 21.46 8.72
N PHE A 216 21.90 21.29 9.04
CA PHE A 216 22.93 20.82 8.11
C PHE A 216 23.11 19.31 8.11
N ASN A 217 22.40 18.55 8.96
CA ASN A 217 22.48 17.09 9.05
C ASN A 217 21.44 16.36 8.17
N VAL A 218 20.88 17.04 7.17
CA VAL A 218 19.89 16.46 6.22
C VAL A 218 20.51 15.32 5.39
N GLY A 219 21.81 15.27 5.24
CA GLY A 219 22.54 14.25 4.49
C GLY A 219 23.06 13.07 5.33
N SER A 220 22.78 12.99 6.65
CA SER A 220 23.22 11.85 7.45
C SER A 220 22.36 10.62 7.15
N SER A 221 23.00 9.46 7.07
CA SER A 221 22.32 8.19 6.87
C SER A 221 21.37 7.88 8.03
N ARG A 222 20.14 7.45 7.68
CA ARG A 222 19.14 6.92 8.64
C ARG A 222 19.29 5.42 8.87
N ALA A 223 20.37 4.81 8.38
CA ALA A 223 20.61 3.38 8.53
C ALA A 223 20.55 2.96 10.00
N LYS A 224 19.75 1.96 10.30
CA LYS A 224 19.69 1.34 11.61
C LYS A 224 20.90 0.42 11.74
N SER A 225 21.92 0.87 12.47
CA SER A 225 23.07 0.05 12.82
C SER A 225 22.71 -0.85 14.00
N VAL A 226 22.78 -2.16 13.80
CA VAL A 226 22.73 -3.14 14.88
C VAL A 226 24.18 -3.58 15.14
N GLU A 227 24.71 -3.26 16.34
CA GLU A 227 26.07 -3.58 16.71
C GLU A 227 26.34 -5.08 16.77
N GLU A 228 27.61 -5.45 16.67
CA GLU A 228 28.10 -6.82 16.75
C GLU A 228 27.52 -7.54 18.00
N GLY A 229 27.06 -8.80 17.80
CA GLY A 229 26.47 -9.62 18.86
C GLY A 229 25.02 -9.26 19.26
N LYS A 230 24.43 -8.18 18.75
CA LYS A 230 23.02 -7.83 19.00
C LYS A 230 22.04 -8.47 18.03
N VAL A 231 22.51 -8.96 16.87
CA VAL A 231 21.67 -9.72 15.93
C VAL A 231 21.52 -11.14 16.48
N LYS A 232 20.34 -11.45 16.99
CA LYS A 232 20.02 -12.76 17.57
C LYS A 232 19.56 -13.79 16.55
N THR A 233 19.08 -13.34 15.39
CA THR A 233 18.55 -14.19 14.32
C THR A 233 19.66 -15.05 13.74
N ARG A 234 19.40 -16.35 13.57
CA ARG A 234 20.30 -17.36 13.01
C ARG A 234 19.64 -18.08 11.84
N PHE A 235 20.39 -18.89 11.08
CA PHE A 235 19.81 -19.74 10.04
C PHE A 235 18.79 -20.75 10.58
N ALA A 236 18.89 -21.15 11.83
CA ALA A 236 17.89 -21.98 12.50
C ALA A 236 16.53 -21.30 12.72
N ASP A 237 16.44 -19.97 12.61
CA ASP A 237 15.20 -19.20 12.70
C ASP A 237 14.58 -18.95 11.32
N VAL A 238 15.21 -19.41 10.25
CA VAL A 238 14.75 -19.27 8.86
C VAL A 238 14.52 -20.68 8.31
N ALA A 239 13.38 -20.91 7.69
CA ALA A 239 13.02 -22.19 7.08
C ALA A 239 12.48 -22.01 5.65
N GLY A 240 12.44 -23.08 4.87
CA GLY A 240 11.84 -23.12 3.53
C GLY A 240 12.60 -22.32 2.46
N VAL A 241 13.92 -22.13 2.65
CA VAL A 241 14.83 -21.45 1.70
C VAL A 241 16.22 -22.09 1.78
N ASP A 242 16.30 -23.41 1.71
CA ASP A 242 17.55 -24.13 2.01
C ASP A 242 18.60 -23.88 0.95
N GLU A 243 18.26 -23.80 -0.33
CA GLU A 243 19.19 -23.47 -1.43
C GLU A 243 19.77 -22.05 -1.24
N ALA A 244 18.91 -21.10 -0.87
CA ALA A 244 19.40 -19.74 -0.60
C ALA A 244 20.30 -19.67 0.64
N LYS A 245 20.06 -20.50 1.66
CA LYS A 245 20.95 -20.61 2.82
C LYS A 245 22.30 -21.20 2.41
N GLU A 246 22.31 -22.27 1.61
CA GLU A 246 23.55 -22.93 1.16
C GLU A 246 24.44 -21.94 0.39
N GLU A 247 23.87 -21.16 -0.53
CA GLU A 247 24.60 -20.10 -1.23
C GLU A 247 25.17 -19.02 -0.31
N LEU A 248 24.44 -18.71 0.77
CA LEU A 248 24.86 -17.67 1.71
C LEU A 248 25.82 -18.18 2.80
N VAL A 249 25.96 -19.49 3.00
CA VAL A 249 26.98 -20.09 3.90
C VAL A 249 28.37 -19.68 3.46
N GLU A 250 28.65 -19.64 2.15
CA GLU A 250 29.95 -19.17 1.64
C GLU A 250 30.25 -17.72 2.04
N VAL A 251 29.22 -16.86 2.06
CA VAL A 251 29.32 -15.46 2.50
C VAL A 251 29.61 -15.39 4.00
N VAL A 252 28.95 -16.23 4.79
CA VAL A 252 29.18 -16.33 6.25
C VAL A 252 30.60 -16.81 6.55
N ASP A 253 31.05 -17.85 5.88
CA ASP A 253 32.40 -18.42 6.07
C ASP A 253 33.47 -17.41 5.72
N PHE A 254 33.28 -16.67 4.63
CA PHE A 254 34.22 -15.59 4.28
C PHE A 254 34.27 -14.49 5.36
N LEU A 255 33.12 -14.05 5.87
CA LEU A 255 33.11 -13.03 6.92
C LEU A 255 33.76 -13.50 8.21
N LYS A 256 33.71 -14.82 8.50
CA LYS A 256 34.40 -15.44 9.63
C LYS A 256 35.92 -15.61 9.40
N GLU A 257 36.30 -16.09 8.23
CA GLU A 257 37.69 -16.46 7.89
C GLU A 257 38.12 -15.90 6.52
N PRO A 258 38.26 -14.56 6.35
CA PRO A 258 38.58 -13.94 5.04
C PRO A 258 39.90 -14.44 4.45
N LYS A 259 40.91 -14.72 5.31
CA LYS A 259 42.24 -15.12 4.89
C LYS A 259 42.28 -16.44 4.11
N LYS A 260 41.44 -17.40 4.48
CA LYS A 260 41.30 -18.70 3.83
C LYS A 260 41.03 -18.60 2.32
N TYR A 261 40.22 -17.62 1.96
CA TYR A 261 39.83 -17.41 0.55
C TYR A 261 40.87 -16.58 -0.21
N THR A 262 41.44 -15.55 0.41
CA THR A 262 42.45 -14.70 -0.21
C THR A 262 43.78 -15.41 -0.46
N GLU A 263 44.21 -16.35 0.40
CA GLU A 263 45.40 -17.15 0.25
C GLU A 263 45.37 -18.06 -0.98
N ILE A 264 44.19 -18.56 -1.37
CA ILE A 264 44.02 -19.41 -2.56
C ILE A 264 43.80 -18.57 -3.84
N GLY A 265 43.60 -17.24 -3.68
CA GLY A 265 43.31 -16.31 -4.79
C GLY A 265 41.83 -16.23 -5.16
N GLY A 266 40.95 -16.74 -4.32
CA GLY A 266 39.47 -16.64 -4.48
C GLY A 266 39.01 -15.20 -4.39
N LYS A 267 38.20 -14.77 -5.37
CA LYS A 267 37.50 -13.46 -5.32
C LYS A 267 36.09 -13.68 -4.85
N ILE A 268 35.76 -13.05 -3.76
CA ILE A 268 34.41 -13.13 -3.18
C ILE A 268 33.51 -12.05 -3.78
N PRO A 269 32.21 -12.33 -3.93
CA PRO A 269 31.26 -11.35 -4.43
C PRO A 269 31.23 -10.12 -3.50
N LYS A 270 31.29 -8.93 -4.10
CA LYS A 270 31.14 -7.67 -3.36
C LYS A 270 29.71 -7.45 -2.91
N GLY A 271 28.76 -7.93 -3.72
CA GLY A 271 27.35 -7.80 -3.48
C GLY A 271 26.55 -9.03 -3.84
N VAL A 272 25.57 -9.35 -3.03
CA VAL A 272 24.60 -10.41 -3.27
C VAL A 272 23.20 -9.80 -3.31
N LEU A 273 22.46 -10.13 -4.37
CA LEU A 273 21.09 -9.69 -4.60
C LEU A 273 20.13 -10.83 -4.27
N LEU A 274 19.27 -10.63 -3.26
CA LEU A 274 18.19 -11.54 -2.92
C LEU A 274 16.97 -11.19 -3.77
N VAL A 275 16.54 -12.12 -4.61
CA VAL A 275 15.43 -11.92 -5.56
C VAL A 275 14.28 -12.85 -5.23
N GLY A 276 13.05 -12.37 -5.20
CA GLY A 276 11.89 -13.25 -5.02
C GLY A 276 10.61 -12.50 -4.63
N PRO A 277 9.48 -13.21 -4.54
CA PRO A 277 8.19 -12.62 -4.20
C PRO A 277 8.20 -11.91 -2.84
N PRO A 278 7.27 -10.97 -2.59
CA PRO A 278 7.14 -10.34 -1.28
C PRO A 278 6.77 -11.40 -0.22
N GLY A 279 7.24 -11.17 1.01
CA GLY A 279 6.92 -12.06 2.14
C GLY A 279 7.72 -13.35 2.24
N THR A 280 8.65 -13.66 1.32
CA THR A 280 9.47 -14.89 1.35
C THR A 280 10.60 -14.87 2.39
N GLY A 281 10.78 -13.77 3.13
CA GLY A 281 11.75 -13.70 4.23
C GLY A 281 13.12 -13.16 3.86
N LYS A 282 13.31 -12.47 2.71
CA LYS A 282 14.59 -11.89 2.25
C LYS A 282 15.29 -11.04 3.32
N THR A 283 14.58 -10.15 3.97
CA THR A 283 15.08 -9.30 5.06
C THR A 283 15.48 -10.13 6.30
N LEU A 284 14.72 -11.19 6.61
CA LEU A 284 15.00 -12.10 7.72
C LEU A 284 16.27 -12.90 7.42
N LEU A 285 16.40 -13.42 6.21
CA LEU A 285 17.56 -14.17 5.74
C LEU A 285 18.84 -13.31 5.79
N ALA A 286 18.79 -12.05 5.32
CA ALA A 286 19.92 -11.13 5.41
C ALA A 286 20.36 -10.87 6.87
N ARG A 287 19.40 -10.77 7.80
CA ARG A 287 19.72 -10.69 9.24
C ARG A 287 20.32 -11.97 9.79
N ALA A 288 19.83 -13.12 9.33
CA ALA A 288 20.37 -14.41 9.74
C ALA A 288 21.83 -14.60 9.32
N VAL A 289 22.18 -14.16 8.09
CA VAL A 289 23.57 -14.14 7.60
C VAL A 289 24.47 -13.32 8.53
N ALA A 290 24.06 -12.10 8.87
CA ALA A 290 24.82 -11.24 9.79
C ALA A 290 24.94 -11.85 11.20
N GLY A 291 23.84 -12.40 11.70
CA GLY A 291 23.83 -13.09 12.96
C GLY A 291 24.71 -14.32 12.98
N GLU A 292 24.69 -15.14 11.93
CA GLU A 292 25.50 -16.34 11.81
C GLU A 292 27.00 -16.01 11.68
N ALA A 293 27.31 -14.94 10.92
CA ALA A 293 28.69 -14.45 10.78
C ALA A 293 29.18 -13.71 12.05
N GLY A 294 28.28 -13.23 12.91
CA GLY A 294 28.64 -12.47 14.13
C GLY A 294 29.13 -11.05 13.85
N VAL A 295 28.76 -10.45 12.72
CA VAL A 295 29.23 -9.14 12.27
C VAL A 295 28.15 -8.06 12.44
N PRO A 296 28.54 -6.76 12.52
CA PRO A 296 27.61 -5.65 12.50
C PRO A 296 26.71 -5.64 11.27
N PHE A 297 25.44 -5.25 11.45
CA PHE A 297 24.42 -5.22 10.40
C PHE A 297 23.86 -3.80 10.25
N PHE A 298 24.03 -3.21 9.07
CA PHE A 298 23.46 -1.93 8.69
C PHE A 298 22.27 -2.17 7.77
N SER A 299 21.07 -1.73 8.15
CA SER A 299 19.85 -1.90 7.35
C SER A 299 19.27 -0.56 6.97
N ILE A 300 18.98 -0.41 5.69
CA ILE A 300 18.33 0.77 5.10
C ILE A 300 17.36 0.31 4.01
N SER A 301 16.28 1.07 3.78
CA SER A 301 15.41 0.87 2.62
C SER A 301 15.92 1.68 1.42
N GLY A 302 15.80 1.15 0.20
CA GLY A 302 16.07 1.88 -1.03
C GLY A 302 15.25 3.17 -1.14
N SER A 303 14.03 3.19 -0.58
CA SER A 303 13.18 4.38 -0.50
C SER A 303 13.76 5.50 0.39
N ASP A 304 14.59 5.17 1.39
CA ASP A 304 15.22 6.16 2.27
C ASP A 304 16.27 7.02 1.54
N PHE A 305 16.71 6.59 0.38
CA PHE A 305 17.63 7.36 -0.46
C PHE A 305 16.92 8.29 -1.44
N VAL A 306 15.63 8.11 -1.67
CA VAL A 306 14.83 8.95 -2.56
C VAL A 306 14.36 10.18 -1.78
N GLU A 307 14.86 11.36 -2.17
CA GLU A 307 14.50 12.63 -1.53
C GLU A 307 14.11 13.68 -2.59
N MET A 308 13.43 14.75 -2.15
CA MET A 308 13.04 15.84 -3.06
C MET A 308 14.19 16.79 -3.38
N PHE A 309 15.26 16.79 -2.56
CA PHE A 309 16.39 17.70 -2.71
C PHE A 309 17.56 16.99 -3.37
N VAL A 310 18.03 17.55 -4.48
CA VAL A 310 19.14 17.02 -5.27
C VAL A 310 20.39 16.88 -4.43
N GLY A 311 21.03 15.71 -4.48
CA GLY A 311 22.30 15.40 -3.81
C GLY A 311 22.19 14.92 -2.36
N VAL A 312 21.01 14.95 -1.74
CA VAL A 312 20.81 14.45 -0.37
C VAL A 312 20.91 12.92 -0.33
N GLY A 313 20.28 12.22 -1.28
CA GLY A 313 20.37 10.77 -1.42
C GLY A 313 21.82 10.31 -1.61
N ALA A 314 22.55 10.93 -2.52
CA ALA A 314 23.97 10.66 -2.75
C ALA A 314 24.84 10.93 -1.50
N SER A 315 24.51 11.92 -0.69
CA SER A 315 25.20 12.19 0.57
C SER A 315 24.94 11.09 1.60
N ARG A 316 23.71 10.56 1.69
CA ARG A 316 23.38 9.44 2.57
C ARG A 316 24.08 8.14 2.17
N VAL A 317 24.19 7.88 0.88
CA VAL A 317 24.97 6.73 0.37
C VAL A 317 26.41 6.84 0.86
N ARG A 318 27.07 7.97 0.64
CA ARG A 318 28.46 8.19 1.10
C ARG A 318 28.62 8.02 2.61
N ASP A 319 27.70 8.58 3.39
CA ASP A 319 27.73 8.48 4.85
C ASP A 319 27.54 7.04 5.33
N LEU A 320 26.62 6.28 4.74
CA LEU A 320 26.40 4.86 5.02
C LEU A 320 27.68 4.03 4.78
N PHE A 321 28.29 4.18 3.59
CA PHE A 321 29.50 3.44 3.25
C PHE A 321 30.69 3.85 4.09
N ARG A 322 30.81 5.12 4.48
CA ARG A 322 31.82 5.60 5.43
C ARG A 322 31.67 4.91 6.79
N GLN A 323 30.45 4.88 7.35
CA GLN A 323 30.18 4.21 8.63
C GLN A 323 30.42 2.69 8.56
N ALA A 324 30.07 2.05 7.43
CA ALA A 324 30.30 0.62 7.22
C ALA A 324 31.80 0.30 7.14
N ARG A 325 32.60 1.12 6.44
CA ARG A 325 34.07 0.95 6.37
C ARG A 325 34.75 1.09 7.74
N GLU A 326 34.23 1.98 8.60
CA GLU A 326 34.74 2.17 9.96
C GLU A 326 34.48 0.96 10.88
N LYS A 327 33.41 0.15 10.56
CA LYS A 327 33.01 -1.01 11.36
C LYS A 327 33.21 -2.35 10.65
N ALA A 328 34.03 -2.39 9.61
CA ALA A 328 34.31 -3.63 8.90
C ALA A 328 35.12 -4.61 9.80
N PRO A 329 34.87 -5.95 9.76
CA PRO A 329 33.91 -6.62 8.84
C PRO A 329 32.45 -6.38 9.22
N CYS A 330 31.58 -6.13 8.22
CA CYS A 330 30.17 -5.87 8.43
C CYS A 330 29.34 -6.15 7.17
N ILE A 331 28.01 -6.22 7.35
CA ILE A 331 27.05 -6.33 6.26
C ILE A 331 26.25 -5.03 6.14
N VAL A 332 26.15 -4.51 4.91
CA VAL A 332 25.21 -3.46 4.52
C VAL A 332 24.06 -4.09 3.78
N PHE A 333 22.86 -3.97 4.30
CA PHE A 333 21.64 -4.47 3.70
C PHE A 333 20.77 -3.33 3.16
N ILE A 334 20.43 -3.41 1.88
CA ILE A 334 19.57 -2.46 1.19
C ILE A 334 18.29 -3.20 0.79
N ASP A 335 17.21 -2.92 1.51
CA ASP A 335 15.89 -3.48 1.19
C ASP A 335 15.22 -2.68 0.08
N GLU A 336 14.37 -3.31 -0.74
CA GLU A 336 13.64 -2.65 -1.82
C GLU A 336 14.54 -1.80 -2.74
N ILE A 337 15.66 -2.38 -3.20
CA ILE A 337 16.65 -1.66 -4.03
C ILE A 337 16.05 -1.17 -5.36
N ASP A 338 14.95 -1.76 -5.81
CA ASP A 338 14.18 -1.36 -6.99
C ASP A 338 13.58 0.07 -6.86
N ALA A 339 13.45 0.60 -5.66
CA ALA A 339 13.08 2.00 -5.46
C ALA A 339 14.12 2.98 -6.04
N LEU A 340 15.41 2.60 -6.01
CA LEU A 340 16.53 3.37 -6.56
C LEU A 340 16.94 2.90 -7.96
N GLY A 341 17.03 1.59 -8.12
CA GLY A 341 17.67 0.93 -9.25
C GLY A 341 16.78 0.77 -10.48
N LYS A 342 15.67 1.48 -10.60
CA LYS A 342 14.77 1.35 -11.74
C LYS A 342 15.44 1.82 -13.03
N SER A 343 15.40 0.98 -14.06
CA SER A 343 15.90 1.24 -15.41
C SER A 343 15.38 2.57 -15.98
N ARG A 344 16.20 3.24 -16.79
CA ARG A 344 15.90 4.53 -17.43
C ARG A 344 14.69 4.40 -18.35
N MET A 345 13.54 4.86 -17.91
CA MET A 345 12.39 5.08 -18.79
C MET A 345 12.44 6.51 -19.32
N ASN A 346 12.31 6.67 -20.62
CA ASN A 346 12.21 7.98 -21.31
C ASN A 346 10.91 8.69 -20.90
N GLY A 347 10.85 9.25 -19.70
CA GLY A 347 9.73 10.03 -19.18
C GLY A 347 10.14 11.47 -18.92
N PHE A 348 9.52 12.41 -19.61
CA PHE A 348 9.59 13.85 -19.36
C PHE A 348 9.07 14.17 -17.94
N GLY A 349 9.94 14.21 -16.93
CA GLY A 349 9.57 14.62 -15.59
C GLY A 349 10.79 14.78 -14.68
N GLY A 350 11.03 15.98 -14.19
CA GLY A 350 12.21 16.41 -13.42
C GLY A 350 12.45 15.74 -12.07
N GLY A 351 11.87 14.55 -11.78
CA GLY A 351 12.11 13.79 -10.56
C GLY A 351 13.10 12.61 -10.73
N ASN A 352 13.59 12.37 -11.94
CA ASN A 352 14.48 11.23 -12.22
C ASN A 352 15.97 11.57 -11.95
N ASP A 353 16.38 12.83 -12.05
CA ASP A 353 17.78 13.24 -11.94
C ASP A 353 18.39 12.94 -10.56
N GLU A 354 17.61 13.09 -9.49
CA GLU A 354 18.06 12.84 -8.12
C GLU A 354 18.27 11.34 -7.88
N ARG A 355 17.34 10.49 -8.35
CA ARG A 355 17.47 9.04 -8.24
C ARG A 355 18.66 8.52 -9.04
N GLU A 356 18.86 9.03 -10.25
CA GLU A 356 19.99 8.67 -11.09
C GLU A 356 21.33 9.10 -10.45
N GLN A 357 21.38 10.31 -9.88
CA GLN A 357 22.56 10.77 -9.16
C GLN A 357 22.88 9.88 -7.94
N THR A 358 21.85 9.47 -7.21
CA THR A 358 21.98 8.61 -6.04
C THR A 358 22.40 7.20 -6.43
N LEU A 359 21.82 6.65 -7.50
CA LEU A 359 22.23 5.36 -8.08
C LEU A 359 23.67 5.39 -8.52
N ASN A 360 24.09 6.42 -9.28
CA ASN A 360 25.47 6.57 -9.72
C ASN A 360 26.43 6.67 -8.52
N GLN A 361 26.06 7.36 -7.44
CA GLN A 361 26.86 7.38 -6.22
C GLN A 361 26.97 6.00 -5.57
N LEU A 362 25.87 5.21 -5.54
CA LEU A 362 25.91 3.83 -5.04
C LEU A 362 26.88 2.97 -5.86
N LEU A 363 26.83 3.07 -7.19
CA LEU A 363 27.73 2.35 -8.08
C LEU A 363 29.20 2.73 -7.84
N VAL A 364 29.49 4.03 -7.66
CA VAL A 364 30.84 4.53 -7.34
C VAL A 364 31.33 3.98 -5.99
N GLU A 365 30.47 3.96 -4.96
CA GLU A 365 30.85 3.41 -3.66
C GLU A 365 31.10 1.90 -3.72
N MET A 366 30.31 1.15 -4.52
CA MET A 366 30.51 -0.28 -4.74
C MET A 366 31.80 -0.60 -5.52
N ASP A 367 32.12 0.21 -6.52
CA ASP A 367 33.35 0.04 -7.31
C ASP A 367 34.60 0.41 -6.48
N GLY A 368 34.49 1.40 -5.59
CA GLY A 368 35.57 2.02 -4.84
C GLY A 368 36.01 1.29 -3.56
N PHE A 369 35.42 0.13 -3.20
CA PHE A 369 35.92 -0.61 -2.04
C PHE A 369 36.68 -1.88 -2.38
N GLU A 370 37.73 -2.11 -1.61
CA GLU A 370 38.55 -3.32 -1.70
C GLU A 370 37.92 -4.42 -0.83
N ASN A 371 37.80 -5.62 -1.36
CA ASN A 371 37.21 -6.78 -0.68
C ASN A 371 37.97 -7.22 0.58
N GLU A 372 39.22 -6.79 0.73
CA GLU A 372 40.10 -7.23 1.83
C GLU A 372 39.60 -6.86 3.23
N LYS A 373 38.72 -5.89 3.34
CA LYS A 373 38.21 -5.41 4.63
C LYS A 373 36.95 -6.14 5.16
N GLY A 374 36.40 -7.11 4.41
CA GLY A 374 35.25 -7.89 4.84
C GLY A 374 33.92 -7.09 4.84
N LEU A 375 33.77 -6.10 3.96
CA LEU A 375 32.51 -5.42 3.72
C LEU A 375 31.72 -6.15 2.63
N ILE A 376 30.50 -6.62 2.94
CA ILE A 376 29.59 -7.25 1.97
C ILE A 376 28.30 -6.46 1.90
N ILE A 377 27.80 -6.26 0.68
CA ILE A 377 26.51 -5.62 0.43
C ILE A 377 25.51 -6.71 0.11
N LEU A 378 24.44 -6.80 0.89
CA LEU A 378 23.26 -7.57 0.55
C LEU A 378 22.18 -6.61 0.08
N ALA A 379 21.49 -6.91 -1.00
CA ALA A 379 20.29 -6.17 -1.39
C ALA A 379 19.12 -7.11 -1.59
N ALA A 380 17.90 -6.61 -1.43
CA ALA A 380 16.69 -7.36 -1.69
C ALA A 380 15.78 -6.61 -2.66
N THR A 381 15.16 -7.36 -3.58
CA THR A 381 14.15 -6.84 -4.50
C THR A 381 13.05 -7.87 -4.74
N ASN A 382 11.85 -7.37 -5.01
CA ASN A 382 10.74 -8.20 -5.49
C ASN A 382 10.72 -8.26 -7.03
N ARG A 383 11.46 -7.38 -7.70
CA ARG A 383 11.41 -7.20 -9.15
C ARG A 383 12.81 -6.97 -9.72
N ALA A 384 13.53 -8.05 -9.97
CA ALA A 384 14.86 -7.97 -10.59
C ALA A 384 14.81 -7.48 -12.05
N ASP A 385 13.67 -7.67 -12.72
CA ASP A 385 13.41 -7.31 -14.11
C ASP A 385 13.51 -5.82 -14.40
N ILE A 386 13.19 -4.98 -13.41
CA ILE A 386 13.20 -3.51 -13.57
C ILE A 386 14.51 -2.85 -13.15
N LEU A 387 15.47 -3.62 -12.61
CA LEU A 387 16.75 -3.06 -12.14
C LEU A 387 17.63 -2.60 -13.31
N ASP A 388 18.38 -1.52 -13.09
CA ASP A 388 19.40 -1.06 -14.02
C ASP A 388 20.47 -2.16 -14.19
N PRO A 389 20.74 -2.61 -15.44
CA PRO A 389 21.78 -3.63 -15.70
C PRO A 389 23.17 -3.27 -15.16
N ALA A 390 23.43 -1.98 -14.92
CA ALA A 390 24.68 -1.54 -14.30
C ALA A 390 24.88 -2.07 -12.88
N LEU A 391 23.81 -2.32 -12.14
CA LEU A 391 23.87 -2.91 -10.80
C LEU A 391 24.28 -4.39 -10.83
N LEU A 392 23.94 -5.09 -11.90
CA LEU A 392 24.16 -6.54 -12.06
C LEU A 392 25.51 -6.88 -12.72
N ARG A 393 26.37 -5.87 -12.96
CA ARG A 393 27.69 -6.10 -13.54
C ARG A 393 28.64 -6.73 -12.52
N PRO A 394 29.61 -7.59 -12.98
CA PRO A 394 30.65 -8.15 -12.12
C PRO A 394 31.37 -7.08 -11.30
N GLY A 395 31.58 -7.35 -10.02
CA GLY A 395 32.16 -6.41 -9.06
C GLY A 395 31.16 -5.54 -8.34
N ARG A 396 29.82 -5.73 -8.57
CA ARG A 396 28.70 -5.08 -7.88
C ARG A 396 27.79 -6.13 -7.27
N PHE A 397 26.54 -6.31 -7.76
CA PHE A 397 25.70 -7.46 -7.41
C PHE A 397 25.97 -8.60 -8.39
N ASP A 398 27.07 -9.25 -8.22
CA ASP A 398 27.59 -10.30 -9.10
C ASP A 398 27.02 -11.68 -8.77
N ARG A 399 26.37 -11.84 -7.61
CA ARG A 399 25.64 -13.04 -7.25
C ARG A 399 24.16 -12.70 -7.02
N GLN A 400 23.27 -13.45 -7.66
CA GLN A 400 21.81 -13.36 -7.47
C GLN A 400 21.35 -14.65 -6.81
N VAL A 401 20.72 -14.53 -5.64
CA VAL A 401 20.20 -15.66 -4.87
C VAL A 401 18.67 -15.61 -4.95
N PRO A 402 18.03 -16.59 -5.61
CA PRO A 402 16.58 -16.69 -5.62
C PRO A 402 16.06 -17.06 -4.22
N VAL A 403 15.04 -16.38 -3.76
CA VAL A 403 14.33 -16.66 -2.51
C VAL A 403 12.87 -16.89 -2.86
N GLU A 404 12.57 -18.12 -3.24
CA GLU A 404 11.27 -18.54 -3.76
C GLU A 404 10.25 -18.73 -2.63
N LYS A 405 9.00 -19.03 -3.00
CA LYS A 405 7.99 -19.45 -2.04
C LYS A 405 8.36 -20.84 -1.52
N PRO A 406 8.07 -21.13 -0.23
CA PRO A 406 8.43 -22.41 0.36
C PRO A 406 7.59 -23.56 -0.21
N ASP A 407 8.20 -24.72 -0.40
CA ASP A 407 7.57 -26.00 -0.67
C ASP A 407 6.77 -26.51 0.55
N VAL A 408 6.11 -27.65 0.43
CA VAL A 408 5.28 -28.24 1.52
C VAL A 408 6.10 -28.42 2.80
N LYS A 409 7.32 -28.91 2.68
CA LYS A 409 8.26 -29.11 3.80
C LYS A 409 8.63 -27.79 4.47
N GLY A 410 9.02 -26.82 3.63
CA GLY A 410 9.38 -25.48 4.09
C GLY A 410 8.20 -24.77 4.78
N ARG A 411 6.97 -24.94 4.26
CA ARG A 411 5.77 -24.40 4.91
C ARG A 411 5.54 -25.03 6.28
N GLU A 412 5.69 -26.33 6.41
CA GLU A 412 5.59 -27.00 7.70
C GLU A 412 6.65 -26.50 8.72
N GLU A 413 7.90 -26.36 8.29
CA GLU A 413 8.98 -25.85 9.12
C GLU A 413 8.72 -24.40 9.57
N ILE A 414 8.28 -23.53 8.65
CA ILE A 414 7.92 -22.14 8.94
C ILE A 414 6.79 -22.09 9.97
N LEU A 415 5.73 -22.88 9.79
CA LEU A 415 4.63 -22.98 10.74
C LEU A 415 5.13 -23.41 12.13
N ARG A 416 5.99 -24.42 12.22
CA ARG A 416 6.61 -24.87 13.47
C ARG A 416 7.43 -23.76 14.15
N ILE A 417 8.21 -22.99 13.37
CA ILE A 417 9.03 -21.88 13.90
C ILE A 417 8.12 -20.80 14.48
N HIS A 418 7.09 -20.36 13.76
CA HIS A 418 6.19 -19.31 14.23
C HIS A 418 5.28 -19.75 15.36
N SER A 419 5.03 -21.05 15.49
CA SER A 419 4.21 -21.63 16.55
C SER A 419 4.96 -21.92 17.86
N LYS A 420 6.30 -21.75 17.94
CA LYS A 420 7.13 -22.04 19.14
C LYS A 420 6.60 -21.41 20.42
N ASN A 421 6.00 -20.22 20.34
CA ASN A 421 5.46 -19.49 21.49
C ASN A 421 3.94 -19.59 21.63
N VAL A 422 3.27 -20.39 20.81
CA VAL A 422 1.81 -20.55 20.78
C VAL A 422 1.43 -21.83 21.54
N LYS A 423 0.39 -21.75 22.36
CA LYS A 423 -0.13 -22.94 23.06
C LYS A 423 -1.06 -23.71 22.12
N LEU A 424 -0.57 -24.79 21.59
CA LEU A 424 -1.31 -25.66 20.67
C LEU A 424 -2.09 -26.75 21.39
N ASP A 425 -3.18 -27.19 20.81
CA ASP A 425 -3.85 -28.40 21.22
C ASP A 425 -3.23 -29.63 20.52
N SER A 426 -3.61 -30.82 20.91
CA SER A 426 -3.06 -32.09 20.41
C SER A 426 -3.60 -32.48 19.03
N ASP A 427 -4.67 -31.83 18.56
CA ASP A 427 -5.31 -32.05 17.27
C ASP A 427 -4.63 -31.31 16.09
N VAL A 428 -3.67 -30.42 16.38
CA VAL A 428 -3.01 -29.61 15.36
C VAL A 428 -2.00 -30.45 14.58
N ASP A 429 -2.26 -30.59 13.29
CA ASP A 429 -1.36 -31.24 12.32
C ASP A 429 -0.79 -30.23 11.32
N PHE A 430 0.50 -29.90 11.50
CA PHE A 430 1.19 -28.95 10.62
C PHE A 430 1.36 -29.45 9.19
N THR A 431 1.43 -30.76 8.99
CA THR A 431 1.52 -31.34 7.64
C THR A 431 0.23 -31.06 6.87
N SER A 432 -0.92 -31.26 7.50
CA SER A 432 -2.22 -30.94 6.89
C SER A 432 -2.36 -29.44 6.62
N ILE A 433 -1.92 -28.58 7.55
CA ILE A 433 -1.93 -27.12 7.36
C ILE A 433 -1.01 -26.71 6.21
N ALA A 434 0.17 -27.32 6.08
CA ALA A 434 1.12 -27.02 4.99
C ALA A 434 0.53 -27.39 3.62
N HIS A 435 -0.15 -28.51 3.49
CA HIS A 435 -0.89 -28.88 2.26
C HIS A 435 -2.05 -27.94 1.95
N GLY A 436 -2.74 -27.42 2.97
CA GLY A 436 -3.84 -26.46 2.81
C GLY A 436 -3.41 -25.01 2.56
N THR A 437 -2.10 -24.72 2.57
CA THR A 437 -1.53 -23.36 2.40
C THR A 437 -0.62 -23.25 1.19
N THR A 438 -0.94 -23.97 0.12
CA THR A 438 -0.23 -23.92 -1.15
C THR A 438 -0.11 -22.50 -1.67
N GLY A 439 1.10 -22.14 -2.14
CA GLY A 439 1.38 -20.82 -2.68
C GLY A 439 1.52 -19.70 -1.64
N PHE A 440 1.43 -19.98 -0.32
CA PHE A 440 1.66 -19.00 0.73
C PHE A 440 3.16 -18.71 0.90
N ALA A 441 3.47 -17.43 1.09
CA ALA A 441 4.81 -17.01 1.51
C ALA A 441 4.99 -17.13 3.03
N GLY A 442 6.23 -17.05 3.50
CA GLY A 442 6.52 -17.13 4.95
C GLY A 442 5.76 -16.10 5.80
N ALA A 443 5.53 -14.90 5.27
CA ALA A 443 4.74 -13.87 5.95
C ALA A 443 3.27 -14.25 6.09
N ASP A 444 2.70 -14.92 5.07
CA ASP A 444 1.31 -15.37 5.10
C ASP A 444 1.14 -16.47 6.15
N LEU A 445 2.07 -17.42 6.21
CA LEU A 445 2.10 -18.49 7.21
C LEU A 445 2.23 -17.95 8.65
N ALA A 446 3.11 -16.96 8.85
CA ALA A 446 3.23 -16.26 10.14
C ALA A 446 1.91 -15.57 10.53
N ASN A 447 1.22 -14.98 9.56
CA ASN A 447 -0.09 -14.37 9.76
C ASN A 447 -1.16 -15.41 10.10
N VAL A 448 -1.17 -16.56 9.43
CA VAL A 448 -2.07 -17.69 9.77
C VAL A 448 -1.92 -18.10 11.22
N VAL A 449 -0.69 -18.32 11.71
CA VAL A 449 -0.43 -18.68 13.11
C VAL A 449 -0.95 -17.62 14.07
N ASN A 450 -0.71 -16.34 13.76
CA ASN A 450 -1.18 -15.22 14.58
C ASN A 450 -2.71 -15.14 14.59
N GLU A 451 -3.36 -15.28 13.42
CA GLU A 451 -4.81 -15.23 13.30
C GLU A 451 -5.49 -16.41 14.00
N ALA A 452 -4.92 -17.62 13.91
CA ALA A 452 -5.39 -18.79 14.63
C ALA A 452 -5.35 -18.56 16.17
N ALA A 453 -4.26 -17.96 16.67
CA ALA A 453 -4.17 -17.60 18.08
C ALA A 453 -5.22 -16.55 18.50
N LEU A 454 -5.48 -15.55 17.64
CA LEU A 454 -6.51 -14.54 17.89
C LEU A 454 -7.93 -15.15 17.85
N LEU A 455 -8.18 -16.11 16.96
CA LEU A 455 -9.45 -16.83 16.87
C LEU A 455 -9.69 -17.68 18.13
N ALA A 456 -8.69 -18.43 18.61
CA ALA A 456 -8.77 -19.19 19.85
C ALA A 456 -9.16 -18.29 21.05
N VAL A 457 -8.54 -17.12 21.18
CA VAL A 457 -8.89 -16.14 22.23
C VAL A 457 -10.32 -15.62 22.07
N ARG A 458 -10.73 -15.29 20.84
CA ARG A 458 -12.12 -14.84 20.53
C ARG A 458 -13.15 -15.90 20.92
N ASN A 459 -12.83 -17.16 20.68
CA ASN A 459 -13.66 -18.32 21.01
C ASN A 459 -13.49 -18.77 22.48
N LYS A 460 -12.78 -17.96 23.33
CA LYS A 460 -12.53 -18.22 24.74
C LYS A 460 -11.78 -19.55 25.01
N ARG A 461 -11.02 -20.04 24.02
CA ARG A 461 -10.16 -21.22 24.15
C ARG A 461 -8.81 -20.81 24.76
N LYS A 462 -8.16 -21.73 25.49
CA LYS A 462 -6.82 -21.51 26.09
C LYS A 462 -5.68 -22.05 25.24
N LYS A 463 -6.02 -22.82 24.21
CA LYS A 463 -5.12 -23.45 23.26
C LYS A 463 -5.71 -23.26 21.86
N VAL A 464 -4.84 -23.25 20.87
CA VAL A 464 -5.21 -23.16 19.44
C VAL A 464 -5.49 -24.56 18.93
N SER A 465 -6.65 -24.79 18.35
CA SER A 465 -7.07 -26.06 17.75
C SER A 465 -6.91 -26.04 16.21
N MET A 466 -7.05 -27.21 15.59
CA MET A 466 -7.04 -27.33 14.11
C MET A 466 -8.17 -26.50 13.47
N GLU A 467 -9.34 -26.40 14.12
CA GLU A 467 -10.45 -25.55 13.66
C GLU A 467 -10.07 -24.06 13.58
N ASP A 468 -9.30 -23.56 14.56
CA ASP A 468 -8.81 -22.17 14.55
C ASP A 468 -7.83 -21.94 13.38
N PHE A 469 -6.98 -22.92 13.04
CA PHE A 469 -6.09 -22.86 11.88
C PHE A 469 -6.86 -22.86 10.56
N ASN A 470 -7.85 -23.74 10.41
CA ASN A 470 -8.67 -23.79 9.20
C ASN A 470 -9.40 -22.46 8.95
N GLU A 471 -10.02 -21.86 9.98
CA GLU A 471 -10.67 -20.56 9.84
C GLU A 471 -9.63 -19.41 9.62
N ALA A 472 -8.42 -19.54 10.17
CA ALA A 472 -7.34 -18.59 9.92
C ALA A 472 -6.84 -18.63 8.48
N ILE A 473 -6.68 -19.84 7.90
CA ILE A 473 -6.32 -20.04 6.49
C ILE A 473 -7.36 -19.37 5.60
N ASP A 474 -8.63 -19.69 5.82
CA ASP A 474 -9.74 -19.08 5.07
C ASP A 474 -9.75 -17.56 5.17
N LYS A 475 -9.49 -17.03 6.38
CA LYS A 475 -9.44 -15.59 6.61
C LYS A 475 -8.28 -14.90 5.88
N VAL A 476 -7.12 -15.52 5.86
CA VAL A 476 -5.93 -14.97 5.18
C VAL A 476 -6.06 -15.07 3.67
N SER A 477 -6.61 -16.19 3.14
CA SER A 477 -6.78 -16.41 1.69
C SER A 477 -7.89 -15.54 1.09
N ILE A 478 -9.07 -15.52 1.71
CA ILE A 478 -10.31 -15.06 1.09
C ILE A 478 -10.97 -13.92 1.90
N GLY A 479 -10.49 -13.67 3.12
CA GLY A 479 -10.96 -12.61 3.99
C GLY A 479 -11.97 -13.05 5.04
N LEU A 480 -12.52 -12.07 5.77
CA LEU A 480 -13.40 -12.30 6.90
C LEU A 480 -14.79 -12.85 6.47
N LYS A 481 -15.32 -13.79 7.25
CA LYS A 481 -16.71 -14.24 7.17
C LYS A 481 -17.66 -13.06 7.37
N LYS A 482 -18.57 -12.79 6.40
CA LYS A 482 -19.57 -11.73 6.51
C LYS A 482 -20.63 -12.08 7.54
N LYS A 483 -20.76 -11.28 8.58
CA LYS A 483 -21.79 -11.45 9.61
C LYS A 483 -23.16 -10.92 9.20
N SER A 484 -23.22 -9.91 8.32
CA SER A 484 -24.46 -9.34 7.81
C SER A 484 -24.91 -10.08 6.56
N ARG A 485 -25.50 -11.25 6.75
CA ARG A 485 -26.11 -12.05 5.67
C ARG A 485 -27.50 -11.45 5.40
N LYS A 486 -27.74 -10.96 4.20
CA LYS A 486 -29.12 -10.86 3.70
C LYS A 486 -29.51 -12.28 3.33
N ASP A 487 -30.56 -12.83 3.95
CA ASP A 487 -31.10 -14.16 3.66
C ASP A 487 -31.73 -14.21 2.26
N ASN A 488 -30.89 -14.13 1.23
CA ASN A 488 -31.31 -14.30 -0.14
C ASN A 488 -31.14 -15.79 -0.53
N LYS A 489 -32.19 -16.57 -0.27
CA LYS A 489 -32.20 -18.01 -0.57
C LYS A 489 -31.89 -18.33 -2.05
N LYS A 490 -32.29 -17.43 -2.97
CA LYS A 490 -32.02 -17.61 -4.41
C LYS A 490 -30.52 -17.48 -4.71
N GLU A 491 -29.89 -16.46 -4.14
CA GLU A 491 -28.44 -16.23 -4.32
C GLU A 491 -27.63 -17.37 -3.69
N MET A 492 -28.02 -17.83 -2.51
CA MET A 492 -27.38 -19.00 -1.87
C MET A 492 -27.51 -20.27 -2.71
N ARG A 493 -28.70 -20.51 -3.31
CA ARG A 493 -28.89 -21.65 -4.21
C ARG A 493 -27.98 -21.55 -5.42
N LEU A 494 -27.89 -20.38 -6.03
CA LEU A 494 -27.01 -20.10 -7.16
C LEU A 494 -25.55 -20.39 -6.80
N VAL A 495 -25.05 -19.83 -5.68
CA VAL A 495 -23.68 -20.08 -5.21
C VAL A 495 -23.45 -21.56 -4.93
N SER A 496 -24.40 -22.24 -4.28
CA SER A 496 -24.26 -23.65 -3.97
C SER A 496 -24.15 -24.52 -5.23
N VAL A 497 -24.96 -24.26 -6.24
CA VAL A 497 -24.91 -24.96 -7.53
C VAL A 497 -23.56 -24.67 -8.21
N HIS A 498 -23.14 -23.43 -8.22
CA HIS A 498 -21.87 -22.98 -8.82
C HIS A 498 -20.66 -23.70 -8.21
N GLU A 499 -20.52 -23.65 -6.88
CA GLU A 499 -19.40 -24.29 -6.18
C GLU A 499 -19.41 -25.83 -6.30
N THR A 500 -20.62 -26.42 -6.26
CA THR A 500 -20.75 -27.85 -6.49
C THR A 500 -20.34 -28.23 -7.91
N GLY A 501 -20.59 -27.35 -8.91
CA GLY A 501 -20.15 -27.54 -10.29
C GLY A 501 -18.63 -27.65 -10.41
N HIS A 502 -17.88 -26.75 -9.80
CA HIS A 502 -16.42 -26.82 -9.76
C HIS A 502 -15.93 -28.13 -9.12
N ALA A 503 -16.52 -28.49 -7.97
CA ALA A 503 -16.14 -29.69 -7.24
C ALA A 503 -16.40 -30.99 -8.03
N LEU A 504 -17.57 -31.12 -8.67
CA LEU A 504 -17.91 -32.30 -9.45
C LEU A 504 -17.03 -32.45 -10.68
N VAL A 505 -16.81 -31.37 -11.44
CA VAL A 505 -15.92 -31.40 -12.59
C VAL A 505 -14.53 -31.85 -12.19
N ALA A 506 -13.98 -31.31 -11.10
CA ALA A 506 -12.69 -31.72 -10.57
C ALA A 506 -12.66 -33.20 -10.18
N ALA A 507 -13.71 -33.70 -9.50
CA ALA A 507 -13.79 -35.10 -9.05
C ALA A 507 -13.93 -36.12 -10.20
N PHE A 508 -14.55 -35.74 -11.32
CA PHE A 508 -14.70 -36.60 -12.50
C PHE A 508 -13.61 -36.40 -13.55
N THR A 509 -12.77 -35.39 -13.40
CA THR A 509 -11.62 -35.14 -14.27
C THR A 509 -10.41 -35.97 -13.81
N PRO A 510 -9.87 -36.90 -14.63
CA PRO A 510 -8.71 -37.70 -14.25
C PRO A 510 -7.48 -36.86 -13.99
N ASP A 511 -6.73 -37.17 -12.93
CA ASP A 511 -5.48 -36.52 -12.54
C ASP A 511 -5.67 -35.03 -12.08
N HIS A 512 -6.90 -34.59 -11.80
CA HIS A 512 -7.18 -33.30 -11.18
C HIS A 512 -6.91 -33.39 -9.67
N GLU A 513 -6.57 -32.25 -9.07
CA GLU A 513 -6.37 -32.11 -7.64
C GLU A 513 -7.65 -32.44 -6.87
N PRO A 514 -7.59 -33.23 -5.78
CA PRO A 514 -8.78 -33.60 -5.04
C PRO A 514 -9.38 -32.38 -4.30
N VAL A 515 -10.72 -32.39 -4.23
CA VAL A 515 -11.48 -31.39 -3.47
C VAL A 515 -11.19 -31.55 -1.98
N ASN A 516 -10.74 -30.45 -1.35
CA ASN A 516 -10.49 -30.37 0.07
C ASN A 516 -11.72 -29.90 0.85
N LYS A 517 -12.38 -28.86 0.35
CA LYS A 517 -13.55 -28.24 0.99
C LYS A 517 -14.38 -27.44 0.00
N ILE A 518 -15.72 -27.47 0.19
CA ILE A 518 -16.68 -26.65 -0.56
C ILE A 518 -17.47 -25.82 0.45
N THR A 519 -17.62 -24.51 0.22
CA THR A 519 -18.37 -23.64 1.14
C THR A 519 -19.17 -22.57 0.41
N VAL A 520 -20.37 -22.29 0.92
CA VAL A 520 -21.26 -21.21 0.46
C VAL A 520 -21.29 -20.04 1.44
N VAL A 521 -20.33 -19.99 2.34
CA VAL A 521 -20.21 -18.92 3.33
C VAL A 521 -19.56 -17.69 2.70
N PRO A 522 -20.28 -16.57 2.56
CA PRO A 522 -19.74 -15.39 1.90
C PRO A 522 -18.60 -14.74 2.70
N ARG A 523 -17.55 -14.32 1.99
CA ARG A 523 -16.36 -13.65 2.54
C ARG A 523 -16.28 -12.17 2.13
N SER A 524 -15.37 -11.41 2.77
CA SER A 524 -15.31 -9.94 2.64
C SER A 524 -14.89 -9.44 1.25
N HIS A 525 -14.13 -10.21 0.48
CA HIS A 525 -13.63 -9.82 -0.85
C HIS A 525 -14.65 -10.01 -1.99
N GLY A 526 -15.94 -10.13 -1.69
CA GLY A 526 -16.98 -10.28 -2.71
C GLY A 526 -17.22 -11.72 -3.16
N VAL A 527 -16.54 -12.67 -2.55
CA VAL A 527 -16.67 -14.10 -2.82
C VAL A 527 -17.94 -14.62 -2.12
N GLY A 528 -18.87 -15.19 -2.89
CA GLY A 528 -20.12 -15.76 -2.38
C GLY A 528 -19.94 -17.13 -1.74
N GLY A 529 -19.06 -17.92 -2.31
CA GLY A 529 -18.62 -19.26 -1.88
C GLY A 529 -17.25 -19.55 -2.46
N PHE A 530 -16.68 -20.71 -2.19
CA PHE A 530 -15.47 -21.18 -2.86
C PHE A 530 -15.31 -22.69 -2.72
N THR A 531 -14.65 -23.29 -3.71
CA THR A 531 -14.19 -24.66 -3.72
C THR A 531 -12.67 -24.66 -3.58
N GLN A 532 -12.15 -25.35 -2.56
CA GLN A 532 -10.72 -25.47 -2.31
C GLN A 532 -10.23 -26.84 -2.75
N PHE A 533 -9.16 -26.88 -3.52
CA PHE A 533 -8.45 -28.09 -3.91
C PHE A 533 -7.24 -28.33 -3.02
N ARG A 534 -6.82 -29.58 -2.91
CA ARG A 534 -5.64 -29.97 -2.14
C ARG A 534 -4.59 -30.46 -3.13
N GLU A 535 -3.48 -29.73 -3.24
CA GLU A 535 -2.33 -30.25 -4.01
C GLU A 535 -1.83 -31.56 -3.39
N ALA A 536 -1.87 -32.60 -4.19
CA ALA A 536 -1.33 -33.90 -3.79
C ALA A 536 0.22 -33.90 -3.87
N GLU A 537 0.77 -33.26 -4.89
CA GLU A 537 2.20 -33.11 -5.15
C GLU A 537 2.48 -31.74 -5.79
N GLU A 538 3.55 -31.06 -5.40
CA GLU A 538 3.98 -29.83 -6.07
C GLU A 538 4.53 -30.15 -7.48
N LYS A 539 3.81 -29.68 -8.50
CA LYS A 539 4.19 -29.86 -9.89
C LYS A 539 5.00 -28.66 -10.35
N ASN A 540 6.30 -28.87 -10.65
CA ASN A 540 7.14 -27.82 -11.24
C ASN A 540 6.83 -27.57 -12.73
N PHE A 541 6.21 -28.54 -13.41
CA PHE A 541 5.86 -28.45 -14.82
C PHE A 541 4.41 -28.89 -15.01
N MET A 542 3.61 -28.05 -15.66
CA MET A 542 2.26 -28.37 -16.06
C MET A 542 2.23 -28.88 -17.50
N THR A 543 1.58 -29.99 -17.72
CA THR A 543 1.34 -30.54 -19.06
C THR A 543 0.16 -29.82 -19.72
N ARG A 544 0.01 -29.98 -21.04
CA ARG A 544 -1.20 -29.50 -21.74
C ARG A 544 -2.48 -30.08 -21.12
N LYS A 545 -2.43 -31.33 -20.65
CA LYS A 545 -3.57 -32.00 -19.99
C LYS A 545 -3.90 -31.34 -18.66
N ASP A 546 -2.90 -31.03 -17.84
CA ASP A 546 -3.12 -30.36 -16.55
C ASP A 546 -3.79 -28.99 -16.75
N LEU A 547 -3.30 -28.19 -17.72
CA LEU A 547 -3.88 -26.87 -18.03
C LEU A 547 -5.33 -26.97 -18.54
N ILE A 548 -5.63 -27.97 -19.37
CA ILE A 548 -7.00 -28.22 -19.85
C ILE A 548 -7.90 -28.68 -18.69
N ASN A 549 -7.42 -29.53 -17.80
CA ASN A 549 -8.16 -29.94 -16.60
C ASN A 549 -8.50 -28.75 -15.69
N GLU A 550 -7.56 -27.79 -15.55
CA GLU A 550 -7.82 -26.57 -14.80
C GLU A 550 -8.88 -25.69 -15.49
N VAL A 551 -8.84 -25.57 -16.82
CA VAL A 551 -9.87 -24.86 -17.60
C VAL A 551 -11.24 -25.52 -17.41
N ASP A 552 -11.33 -26.86 -17.46
CA ASP A 552 -12.57 -27.60 -17.26
C ASP A 552 -13.14 -27.31 -15.87
N SER A 553 -12.32 -27.40 -14.82
CA SER A 553 -12.74 -27.12 -13.46
C SER A 553 -13.26 -25.67 -13.31
N LEU A 554 -12.58 -24.67 -13.91
CA LEU A 554 -13.02 -23.28 -13.91
C LEU A 554 -14.37 -23.07 -14.64
N MET A 555 -14.66 -23.88 -15.68
CA MET A 555 -15.93 -23.81 -16.38
C MET A 555 -17.10 -24.50 -15.63
N GLY A 556 -16.76 -25.32 -14.62
CA GLY A 556 -17.72 -26.13 -13.86
C GLY A 556 -18.84 -25.32 -13.23
N GLY A 557 -18.52 -24.19 -12.59
CA GLY A 557 -19.52 -23.36 -11.93
C GLY A 557 -20.57 -22.79 -12.88
N ARG A 558 -20.13 -22.22 -14.00
CA ARG A 558 -21.04 -21.67 -15.02
C ARG A 558 -21.89 -22.75 -15.70
N ALA A 559 -21.30 -23.91 -16.01
CA ALA A 559 -22.02 -25.00 -16.63
C ALA A 559 -23.07 -25.60 -15.66
N ALA A 560 -22.76 -25.64 -14.36
CA ALA A 560 -23.71 -26.09 -13.35
C ALA A 560 -24.91 -25.14 -13.21
N GLU A 561 -24.66 -23.79 -13.27
CA GLU A 561 -25.75 -22.81 -13.31
C GLU A 561 -26.69 -23.05 -14.48
N GLU A 562 -26.16 -23.27 -15.69
CA GLU A 562 -26.97 -23.55 -16.89
C GLU A 562 -27.78 -24.87 -16.76
N VAL A 563 -27.17 -25.93 -16.25
CA VAL A 563 -27.83 -27.25 -16.11
C VAL A 563 -28.97 -27.23 -15.07
N MET A 564 -28.80 -26.51 -13.97
CA MET A 564 -29.70 -26.55 -12.83
C MET A 564 -30.69 -25.39 -12.76
N LEU A 565 -30.32 -24.23 -13.25
CA LEU A 565 -31.10 -23.00 -13.08
C LEU A 565 -31.64 -22.48 -14.41
N ASP A 566 -31.24 -23.09 -15.55
CA ASP A 566 -31.57 -22.65 -16.91
C ASP A 566 -31.25 -21.16 -17.16
N ASP A 567 -30.26 -20.66 -16.44
CA ASP A 567 -29.79 -19.26 -16.49
C ASP A 567 -28.29 -19.21 -16.12
N ILE A 568 -27.66 -18.07 -16.40
CA ILE A 568 -26.24 -17.85 -16.16
C ILE A 568 -26.05 -16.53 -15.41
N SER A 569 -25.13 -16.52 -14.43
CA SER A 569 -24.88 -15.35 -13.60
C SER A 569 -23.56 -14.65 -13.90
N THR A 570 -23.37 -13.48 -13.30
CA THR A 570 -22.09 -12.76 -13.32
C THR A 570 -21.05 -13.38 -12.35
N GLY A 571 -21.43 -14.37 -11.55
CA GLY A 571 -20.56 -15.03 -10.58
C GLY A 571 -19.31 -15.64 -11.24
N ALA A 572 -19.48 -16.26 -12.37
CA ALA A 572 -18.42 -16.93 -13.12
C ALA A 572 -17.42 -15.97 -13.85
N SER A 573 -17.53 -14.65 -13.68
CA SER A 573 -16.71 -13.70 -14.45
C SER A 573 -15.19 -13.86 -14.21
N ASN A 574 -14.78 -14.16 -12.99
CA ASN A 574 -13.38 -14.40 -12.64
C ASN A 574 -12.87 -15.73 -13.20
N ASP A 575 -13.68 -16.77 -13.13
CA ASP A 575 -13.33 -18.10 -13.63
C ASP A 575 -13.15 -18.11 -15.13
N ILE A 576 -14.05 -17.44 -15.87
CA ILE A 576 -13.95 -17.25 -17.31
C ILE A 576 -12.69 -16.45 -17.68
N ALA A 577 -12.41 -15.36 -16.96
CA ALA A 577 -11.22 -14.56 -17.22
C ALA A 577 -9.93 -15.37 -17.02
N ARG A 578 -9.86 -16.14 -15.92
CA ARG A 578 -8.73 -17.01 -15.60
C ARG A 578 -8.57 -18.15 -16.62
N ALA A 579 -9.66 -18.83 -16.99
CA ALA A 579 -9.64 -19.86 -18.01
C ALA A 579 -9.17 -19.33 -19.38
N THR A 580 -9.65 -18.12 -19.76
CA THR A 580 -9.20 -17.44 -20.99
C THR A 580 -7.71 -17.13 -20.97
N GLU A 581 -7.17 -16.68 -19.83
CA GLU A 581 -5.74 -16.39 -19.67
C GLU A 581 -4.89 -17.66 -19.78
N ILE A 582 -5.32 -18.76 -19.16
CA ILE A 582 -4.65 -20.07 -19.27
C ILE A 582 -4.59 -20.51 -20.74
N VAL A 583 -5.73 -20.51 -21.44
CA VAL A 583 -5.79 -20.91 -22.86
C VAL A 583 -4.94 -19.98 -23.74
N LYS A 584 -4.95 -18.69 -23.46
CA LYS A 584 -4.10 -17.72 -24.15
C LYS A 584 -2.62 -18.02 -23.95
N SER A 585 -2.18 -18.28 -22.72
CA SER A 585 -0.79 -18.65 -22.43
C SER A 585 -0.38 -19.97 -23.06
N MET A 586 -1.28 -20.96 -23.14
CA MET A 586 -1.05 -22.22 -23.85
C MET A 586 -0.68 -21.96 -25.33
N ILE A 587 -1.37 -21.01 -25.98
CA ILE A 587 -1.17 -20.70 -27.39
C ILE A 587 0.05 -19.81 -27.60
N VAL A 588 0.14 -18.72 -26.81
CA VAL A 588 1.08 -17.62 -27.04
C VAL A 588 2.45 -17.89 -26.43
N ASP A 589 2.48 -18.37 -25.17
CA ASP A 589 3.71 -18.51 -24.39
C ASP A 589 4.31 -19.91 -24.47
N PHE A 590 3.46 -20.94 -24.42
CA PHE A 590 3.93 -22.33 -24.30
C PHE A 590 3.97 -23.09 -25.64
N GLY A 591 3.48 -22.49 -26.74
CA GLY A 591 3.49 -23.12 -28.06
C GLY A 591 2.70 -24.43 -28.12
N MET A 592 1.59 -24.53 -27.36
CA MET A 592 0.76 -25.73 -27.25
C MET A 592 -0.40 -25.75 -28.24
N SER A 593 -0.42 -24.87 -29.24
CA SER A 593 -1.44 -24.85 -30.30
C SER A 593 -1.03 -25.75 -31.48
N ASP A 594 -2.00 -26.21 -32.29
CA ASP A 594 -1.70 -27.08 -33.42
C ASP A 594 -1.00 -26.35 -34.56
N LYS A 595 -1.28 -25.06 -34.79
CA LYS A 595 -0.68 -24.24 -35.85
C LYS A 595 0.71 -23.75 -35.48
N PHE A 596 0.94 -23.36 -34.23
CA PHE A 596 2.20 -22.77 -33.76
C PHE A 596 2.91 -23.66 -32.75
N ARG A 597 3.07 -24.93 -33.09
CA ARG A 597 3.82 -25.89 -32.27
C ARG A 597 5.29 -25.42 -32.13
N ASN A 598 5.79 -25.44 -30.88
CA ASN A 598 7.18 -25.11 -30.57
C ASN A 598 7.60 -23.68 -30.94
N MET A 599 6.65 -22.77 -31.00
CA MET A 599 6.88 -21.32 -31.19
C MET A 599 6.25 -20.55 -30.05
N THR A 600 6.98 -19.56 -29.54
CA THR A 600 6.47 -18.55 -28.63
C THR A 600 6.06 -17.33 -29.45
N LEU A 601 4.84 -16.88 -29.33
CA LEU A 601 4.29 -15.71 -30.01
C LEU A 601 4.35 -14.46 -29.12
N GLY A 602 4.45 -14.67 -27.81
CA GLY A 602 4.61 -13.61 -26.81
C GLY A 602 6.08 -13.24 -26.61
N LYS A 603 6.35 -12.03 -26.11
CA LYS A 603 7.64 -11.74 -25.51
C LYS A 603 7.77 -12.60 -24.27
N GLY A 604 8.62 -13.62 -24.33
CA GLY A 604 9.02 -14.33 -23.13
C GLY A 604 9.46 -13.35 -22.06
N VAL A 605 9.31 -13.75 -20.80
CA VAL A 605 9.69 -12.99 -19.58
C VAL A 605 11.13 -12.42 -19.66
N LEU A 606 11.99 -13.01 -20.49
CA LEU A 606 13.33 -12.54 -20.83
C LEU A 606 13.36 -11.34 -21.82
N GLY A 607 12.26 -11.00 -22.48
CA GLY A 607 12.15 -9.91 -23.47
C GLY A 607 11.80 -8.55 -22.90
N ASN A 608 11.52 -8.44 -21.62
CA ASN A 608 11.19 -7.18 -20.93
C ASN A 608 12.44 -6.31 -20.65
N ARG A 609 13.29 -6.17 -21.66
CA ARG A 609 14.39 -5.19 -21.66
C ARG A 609 13.79 -3.81 -21.91
N GLY A 610 13.31 -3.17 -20.85
CA GLY A 610 12.93 -1.76 -20.87
C GLY A 610 11.45 -1.50 -20.84
N GLY A 611 10.81 -1.84 -19.77
CA GLY A 611 9.80 -1.06 -19.01
C GLY A 611 8.65 -0.33 -19.68
N GLU A 612 8.49 -0.40 -21.00
CA GLU A 612 7.27 0.09 -21.64
C GLU A 612 6.37 -1.10 -21.95
N PRO A 613 5.05 -1.03 -21.65
CA PRO A 613 4.10 -1.89 -22.29
C PRO A 613 4.16 -1.56 -23.78
N ASN A 614 4.90 -2.38 -24.53
CA ASN A 614 4.89 -2.21 -25.98
C ASN A 614 3.48 -2.47 -26.47
N LEU A 615 2.79 -1.40 -26.80
CA LEU A 615 1.56 -1.40 -27.60
C LEU A 615 1.81 -1.90 -29.04
N VAL A 616 3.05 -2.23 -29.39
CA VAL A 616 3.41 -2.77 -30.70
C VAL A 616 3.26 -4.29 -30.64
N ARG A 617 2.26 -4.81 -31.32
CA ARG A 617 2.08 -6.24 -31.55
C ARG A 617 3.29 -6.77 -32.36
N GLU A 618 3.89 -7.87 -31.89
CA GLU A 618 5.05 -8.48 -32.58
C GLU A 618 4.65 -9.45 -33.70
N PHE A 619 3.35 -9.70 -33.87
CA PHE A 619 2.84 -10.63 -34.87
C PHE A 619 1.74 -9.96 -35.73
N SER A 620 1.49 -10.54 -36.91
CA SER A 620 0.53 -10.02 -37.87
C SER A 620 -0.92 -10.08 -37.37
N GLU A 621 -1.81 -9.29 -37.98
CA GLU A 621 -3.26 -9.36 -37.70
C GLU A 621 -3.84 -10.76 -37.98
N GLU A 622 -3.33 -11.45 -39.00
CA GLU A 622 -3.72 -12.82 -39.30
C GLU A 622 -3.39 -13.79 -38.13
N THR A 623 -2.23 -13.60 -37.50
CA THR A 623 -1.84 -14.37 -36.31
C THR A 623 -2.73 -14.05 -35.14
N GLN A 624 -3.08 -12.76 -34.93
CA GLN A 624 -4.01 -12.38 -33.90
C GLN A 624 -5.40 -12.99 -34.08
N ASN A 625 -5.93 -12.93 -35.30
CA ASN A 625 -7.24 -13.52 -35.62
C ASN A 625 -7.21 -15.04 -35.31
N TYR A 626 -6.14 -15.73 -35.68
CA TYR A 626 -6.01 -17.15 -35.36
C TYR A 626 -5.99 -17.40 -33.83
N ILE A 627 -5.26 -16.57 -33.06
CA ILE A 627 -5.22 -16.69 -31.61
C ILE A 627 -6.63 -16.54 -31.04
N ASP A 628 -7.37 -15.52 -31.47
CA ASP A 628 -8.72 -15.22 -31.00
C ASP A 628 -9.71 -16.35 -31.37
N GLU A 629 -9.62 -16.88 -32.59
CA GLU A 629 -10.43 -18.02 -33.05
C GLU A 629 -10.09 -19.30 -32.28
N GLU A 630 -8.82 -19.58 -32.04
CA GLU A 630 -8.37 -20.77 -31.32
C GLU A 630 -8.74 -20.72 -29.84
N ILE A 631 -8.62 -19.55 -29.19
CA ILE A 631 -9.13 -19.37 -27.81
C ILE A 631 -10.62 -19.66 -27.78
N ALA A 632 -11.41 -19.06 -28.67
CA ALA A 632 -12.84 -19.27 -28.72
C ALA A 632 -13.20 -20.75 -28.99
N ARG A 633 -12.46 -21.43 -29.88
CA ARG A 633 -12.64 -22.83 -30.19
C ARG A 633 -12.42 -23.73 -28.98
N ILE A 634 -11.26 -23.55 -28.30
CA ILE A 634 -10.90 -24.36 -27.12
C ILE A 634 -11.91 -24.11 -25.98
N MET A 635 -12.23 -22.85 -25.69
CA MET A 635 -13.18 -22.48 -24.64
C MET A 635 -14.56 -23.11 -24.88
N ASN A 636 -15.09 -23.00 -26.11
CA ASN A 636 -16.40 -23.60 -26.44
C ASN A 636 -16.37 -25.11 -26.41
N GLU A 637 -15.32 -25.77 -26.90
CA GLU A 637 -15.13 -27.21 -26.86
C GLU A 637 -15.12 -27.73 -25.42
N ARG A 638 -14.32 -27.07 -24.55
CA ARG A 638 -14.22 -27.47 -23.15
C ARG A 638 -15.51 -27.19 -22.38
N TYR A 639 -16.14 -26.05 -22.62
CA TYR A 639 -17.44 -25.74 -22.02
C TYR A 639 -18.50 -26.78 -22.36
N THR A 640 -18.57 -27.19 -23.65
CA THR A 640 -19.52 -28.22 -24.11
C THR A 640 -19.22 -29.57 -23.43
N TYR A 641 -17.95 -29.95 -23.29
CA TYR A 641 -17.53 -31.15 -22.59
C TYR A 641 -17.99 -31.14 -21.13
N VAL A 642 -17.71 -30.05 -20.40
CA VAL A 642 -18.11 -29.91 -19.00
C VAL A 642 -19.62 -29.87 -18.83
N LEU A 643 -20.35 -29.22 -19.73
CA LEU A 643 -21.81 -29.16 -19.73
C LEU A 643 -22.43 -30.56 -19.87
N ASN A 644 -21.90 -31.38 -20.78
CA ASN A 644 -22.38 -32.74 -20.97
C ASN A 644 -22.07 -33.61 -19.76
N MET A 645 -20.86 -33.52 -19.19
CA MET A 645 -20.47 -34.22 -17.96
C MET A 645 -21.45 -33.92 -16.81
N LEU A 646 -21.77 -32.64 -16.58
CA LEU A 646 -22.67 -32.23 -15.51
C LEU A 646 -24.13 -32.61 -15.80
N LYS A 647 -24.55 -32.70 -17.07
CA LYS A 647 -25.88 -33.24 -17.44
C LYS A 647 -26.01 -34.72 -17.11
N GLU A 648 -24.96 -35.51 -17.32
CA GLU A 648 -24.92 -36.95 -16.97
C GLU A 648 -25.01 -37.17 -15.45
N HIS A 649 -24.49 -36.21 -14.66
CA HIS A 649 -24.45 -36.25 -13.19
C HIS A 649 -25.41 -35.25 -12.53
N LYS A 650 -26.52 -34.91 -13.20
CA LYS A 650 -27.44 -33.85 -12.74
C LYS A 650 -28.06 -34.17 -11.37
N ASP A 651 -28.40 -35.43 -11.11
CA ASP A 651 -29.02 -35.86 -9.85
C ASP A 651 -28.02 -35.67 -8.68
N LEU A 652 -26.74 -35.99 -8.92
CA LEU A 652 -25.66 -35.82 -7.97
C LEU A 652 -25.39 -34.33 -7.70
N LEU A 653 -25.41 -33.50 -8.74
CA LEU A 653 -25.28 -32.06 -8.65
C LEU A 653 -26.42 -31.44 -7.79
N ASP A 654 -27.66 -31.90 -8.00
CA ASP A 654 -28.81 -31.43 -7.19
C ASP A 654 -28.68 -31.88 -5.73
N TYR A 655 -28.34 -33.14 -5.49
CA TYR A 655 -28.21 -33.69 -4.15
C TYR A 655 -27.15 -32.97 -3.34
N ILE A 656 -25.92 -32.85 -3.89
CA ILE A 656 -24.79 -32.20 -3.20
C ILE A 656 -25.07 -30.72 -2.98
N SER A 657 -25.60 -30.02 -3.98
CA SER A 657 -25.91 -28.57 -3.83
C SER A 657 -26.99 -28.31 -2.79
N ASN A 658 -28.01 -29.16 -2.66
CA ASN A 658 -29.01 -29.07 -1.59
C ASN A 658 -28.41 -29.38 -0.23
N ARG A 659 -27.58 -30.42 -0.13
CA ARG A 659 -26.87 -30.75 1.12
C ARG A 659 -25.95 -29.63 1.57
N LEU A 660 -25.21 -29.00 0.64
CA LEU A 660 -24.33 -27.88 0.91
C LEU A 660 -25.08 -26.64 1.43
N LEU A 661 -26.32 -26.41 0.98
CA LEU A 661 -27.18 -25.35 1.54
C LEU A 661 -27.54 -25.59 3.00
N GLU A 662 -27.69 -26.86 3.42
CA GLU A 662 -28.01 -27.20 4.81
C GLU A 662 -26.81 -27.02 5.76
N ILE A 663 -25.64 -27.51 5.33
CA ILE A 663 -24.43 -27.57 6.18
C ILE A 663 -23.50 -26.37 6.00
N GLU A 664 -23.75 -25.53 4.97
CA GLU A 664 -22.97 -24.35 4.57
C GLU A 664 -21.50 -24.61 4.20
N THR A 665 -20.89 -25.67 4.69
CA THR A 665 -19.51 -26.10 4.39
C THR A 665 -19.43 -27.60 4.41
N MET A 666 -18.92 -28.20 3.34
CA MET A 666 -18.73 -29.64 3.15
C MET A 666 -17.24 -29.94 3.05
N GLU A 667 -16.72 -30.80 3.88
CA GLU A 667 -15.35 -31.30 3.79
C GLU A 667 -15.19 -32.32 2.67
N GLY A 668 -14.00 -32.37 2.05
CA GLY A 668 -13.73 -33.26 0.92
C GLY A 668 -14.03 -34.73 1.20
N LYS A 669 -13.83 -35.18 2.44
CA LYS A 669 -14.17 -36.56 2.82
C LYS A 669 -15.67 -36.87 2.65
N GLU A 670 -16.56 -36.01 3.19
CA GLU A 670 -18.01 -36.15 3.06
C GLU A 670 -18.42 -36.11 1.58
N PHE A 671 -17.81 -35.19 0.81
CA PHE A 671 -18.05 -35.08 -0.63
C PHE A 671 -17.72 -36.36 -1.41
N TYR A 672 -16.54 -36.94 -1.15
CA TYR A 672 -16.16 -38.21 -1.83
C TYR A 672 -16.92 -39.42 -1.31
N ASP A 673 -17.34 -39.45 -0.03
CA ASP A 673 -18.19 -40.51 0.51
C ASP A 673 -19.55 -40.52 -0.22
N ILE A 674 -20.10 -39.32 -0.54
CA ILE A 674 -21.35 -39.23 -1.34
C ILE A 674 -21.15 -39.75 -2.76
N ILE A 675 -20.09 -39.28 -3.45
CA ILE A 675 -19.81 -39.72 -4.84
C ILE A 675 -19.57 -41.21 -4.91
N ASN A 676 -18.81 -41.80 -4.00
CA ASN A 676 -18.51 -43.22 -3.99
C ASN A 676 -19.72 -44.10 -3.59
N GLY A 677 -20.56 -43.60 -2.67
CA GLY A 677 -21.79 -44.24 -2.26
C GLY A 677 -22.79 -44.34 -3.42
N GLU A 678 -22.92 -43.30 -4.22
CA GLU A 678 -23.83 -43.28 -5.37
C GLU A 678 -23.32 -44.13 -6.55
N LYS A 679 -22.00 -44.13 -6.80
CA LYS A 679 -21.40 -45.08 -7.76
C LYS A 679 -21.69 -46.52 -7.38
N HIS A 680 -21.60 -46.87 -6.10
CA HIS A 680 -21.91 -48.22 -5.64
C HIS A 680 -23.39 -48.55 -5.79
N CYS A 681 -24.31 -47.64 -5.51
CA CYS A 681 -25.74 -47.82 -5.73
C CYS A 681 -26.12 -47.94 -7.22
N ALA A 682 -25.48 -47.14 -8.09
CA ALA A 682 -25.68 -47.23 -9.54
C ALA A 682 -25.15 -48.57 -10.14
N GLU A 683 -24.01 -49.05 -9.64
CA GLU A 683 -23.47 -50.37 -10.03
C GLU A 683 -24.41 -51.53 -9.59
N LEU A 684 -24.99 -51.48 -8.38
CA LEU A 684 -25.95 -52.44 -7.89
C LEU A 684 -27.26 -52.39 -8.69
N ALA A 685 -27.79 -51.19 -8.97
CA ALA A 685 -29.00 -51.03 -9.79
C ALA A 685 -28.80 -51.54 -11.23
N ASN A 686 -27.63 -51.29 -11.82
CA ASN A 686 -27.29 -51.84 -13.15
C ASN A 686 -27.11 -53.37 -13.11
N ALA A 687 -26.57 -53.94 -12.05
CA ALA A 687 -26.48 -55.39 -11.85
C ALA A 687 -27.84 -56.03 -11.64
N GLU A 688 -28.77 -55.41 -10.92
CA GLU A 688 -30.15 -55.84 -10.77
C GLU A 688 -30.95 -55.81 -12.09
N ASN A 689 -30.78 -54.69 -12.85
CA ASN A 689 -31.40 -54.58 -14.18
C ASN A 689 -30.83 -55.62 -15.18
N ALA A 690 -29.52 -55.85 -15.16
CA ALA A 690 -28.94 -56.95 -16.00
C ALA A 690 -29.35 -58.29 -15.57
N SER A 691 -29.62 -58.59 -14.30
CA SER A 691 -30.15 -59.83 -13.80
C SER A 691 -31.65 -59.97 -14.11
N ALA A 692 -32.43 -58.90 -14.15
CA ALA A 692 -33.83 -58.87 -14.54
C ALA A 692 -34.00 -59.12 -16.06
N GLU A 693 -33.15 -58.57 -16.90
CA GLU A 693 -33.13 -58.82 -18.34
C GLU A 693 -32.74 -60.29 -18.67
N THR A 694 -31.83 -60.87 -17.89
CA THR A 694 -31.44 -62.26 -18.03
C THR A 694 -32.57 -63.21 -17.56
N SER A 695 -33.37 -62.87 -16.56
CA SER A 695 -34.51 -63.65 -16.09
C SER A 695 -35.70 -63.61 -17.08
N THR A 696 -35.95 -62.47 -17.74
CA THR A 696 -37.00 -62.33 -18.77
C THR A 696 -36.65 -63.06 -20.05
N THR A 697 -35.38 -63.21 -20.41
CA THR A 697 -34.92 -63.99 -21.54
C THR A 697 -34.98 -65.49 -21.27
N THR A 698 -34.81 -65.94 -20.03
CA THR A 698 -34.99 -67.41 -19.65
C THR A 698 -36.45 -67.81 -19.55
N ASP A 699 -37.34 -66.92 -19.10
CA ASP A 699 -38.78 -67.23 -19.08
C ASP A 699 -39.40 -67.28 -20.49
N ASN A 700 -39.02 -66.42 -21.39
CA ASN A 700 -39.44 -66.50 -22.81
C ASN A 700 -38.86 -67.71 -23.56
N ALA A 701 -37.70 -68.22 -23.16
CA ALA A 701 -37.15 -69.48 -23.73
C ALA A 701 -37.88 -70.74 -23.22
N ASN A 702 -38.31 -70.71 -21.96
CA ASN A 702 -39.09 -71.81 -21.39
C ASN A 702 -40.55 -71.85 -21.91
N GLU A 703 -41.20 -70.70 -22.18
CA GLU A 703 -42.51 -70.69 -22.84
C GLU A 703 -42.46 -71.17 -24.32
N ALA A 704 -41.38 -70.86 -25.03
CA ALA A 704 -41.17 -71.34 -26.41
C ALA A 704 -40.88 -72.83 -26.48
N VAL A 705 -40.31 -73.45 -25.45
CA VAL A 705 -40.12 -74.95 -25.39
C VAL A 705 -41.41 -75.64 -24.97
N ALA A 706 -42.24 -75.07 -24.11
CA ALA A 706 -43.53 -75.61 -23.70
C ALA A 706 -44.61 -75.64 -24.83
N SER A 707 -44.50 -74.76 -25.81
CA SER A 707 -45.39 -74.65 -26.96
C SER A 707 -45.02 -75.59 -28.13
N SER A 708 -43.83 -76.22 -28.11
CA SER A 708 -43.39 -77.17 -29.14
C SER A 708 -43.69 -78.69 -28.82
N GLU A 709 -44.06 -78.99 -27.58
CA GLU A 709 -44.37 -80.39 -27.17
C GLU A 709 -45.88 -80.78 -27.22
N SER A 710 -46.80 -79.89 -27.58
CA SER A 710 -48.24 -80.18 -27.63
C SER A 710 -48.82 -80.32 -29.05
N GLY A 711 -48.03 -80.65 -30.05
CA GLY A 711 -48.45 -80.67 -31.46
C GLY A 711 -48.17 -81.98 -32.25
N ASP A 712 -48.08 -83.17 -31.58
CA ASP A 712 -47.98 -84.39 -32.36
C ASP A 712 -48.59 -85.58 -31.62
N SER A 713 -49.94 -85.70 -31.64
CA SER A 713 -50.67 -86.99 -31.51
C SER A 713 -52.14 -86.83 -31.92
N ALA A 714 -52.38 -86.90 -33.21
CA ALA A 714 -53.60 -87.52 -33.77
C ALA A 714 -53.55 -87.52 -35.29
N ASN A 715 -53.39 -88.80 -35.81
CA ASN A 715 -53.60 -89.42 -37.12
C ASN A 715 -52.37 -89.68 -37.95
#